data_415bed3e2835c3c0939405b361b40d51
#
_entry.id   415bed3e2835c3c0939405b361b40d51
#
_cell.length_a   1.000
_cell.length_b   1.000
_cell.length_c   1.000
_cell.angle_alpha   90.00
_cell.angle_beta   90.00
_cell.angle_gamma   90.00
#
_symmetry.space_group_name_H-M   'P 1'
#
loop_
_entity.id
_entity.type
_entity.pdbx_description
1 polymer ?
#
loop_
_entity_poly.entity_id
_entity_poly.type
_entity_poly.pdbx_seq_one_letter_code
_entity_poly.pdbx_strand_id
1 'polypeptide(L)'
;MDRDIDGDGKSQYGSYNYQHNWKTEGAGSYSDNSFDISANLGHSDGWSTSTQSTETFFPGKERTFSVADNYRYAHKLTPQLQTKLFAYTDSVNSINVDVKAAYEKGHSISEDQGASYGYDPEKFEYHTIGAAFAAKPGDALYDRLITRNRYYHTSDSQTRSLNMDYSWEHFFGKKGSFTLQGYTKISGSDEDTHNNRSLEYLRDNRNETLWQYYERNNHGLSTQLGAELEYWLSSKVYLDLSDNVTYSRTRAIRDIYTDHSEENVVGGMPTTPDLANTMGNLMHQWTNSFSLKSTITPAKSLMIMPKFNWNVYREKADYHYGQLDTTAVRTSYTYEPSLFLKWKMSRVRNMDFSFAYHTTVPDLVSTLAYRNTINPLSISVGNPFLGKSHSHTTKYSYHRMWLRKQIVLGLTASYTKEINPIATLYRYNSATGVYESKPMNVKGGDSWKFGVNYDQGIGAYFRLMNKLSLQASQSYGFLTVVDNNDPNTVPALNHQKTVGIDEDFDLSYETNTLQLSLYDRLQWNRYRYDDASYNMHPLYNRLGVTAMLKLEPFQVVAEVADHFRSDYATSEMNGHKIISSLSVDYSFCKNKCRLSLYIDDIFNKDIYYDSKYTAFQRYESAENYIHHYANLTFTYRFDAKADKKKRR
;
A
#
# COMPACT_ATOMS: atom_id res chain seq x y z
N MET A 1 -26.91 -20.66 1.99
CA MET A 1 -25.86 -21.68 1.75
C MET A 1 -24.78 -21.38 2.76
N ASP A 2 -24.74 -22.15 3.86
CA ASP A 2 -23.57 -22.10 4.73
C ASP A 2 -22.40 -22.70 3.96
N ARG A 3 -21.56 -21.84 3.41
CA ARG A 3 -20.29 -22.27 2.86
C ARG A 3 -19.26 -22.06 3.96
N ASP A 4 -18.99 -23.10 4.73
CA ASP A 4 -17.71 -23.23 5.43
C ASP A 4 -16.63 -23.34 4.35
N ILE A 5 -16.13 -22.21 3.91
CA ILE A 5 -15.15 -22.17 2.84
C ILE A 5 -13.85 -21.63 3.44
N ASP A 6 -12.95 -22.54 3.80
CA ASP A 6 -11.55 -22.22 4.05
C ASP A 6 -10.91 -21.77 2.73
N GLY A 7 -10.13 -20.67 2.75
CA GLY A 7 -9.41 -20.21 1.58
C GLY A 7 -8.56 -21.34 0.98
N ASP A 8 -8.55 -21.49 -0.35
CA ASP A 8 -7.69 -22.46 -1.05
C ASP A 8 -6.94 -21.74 -2.19
N GLY A 9 -5.73 -22.15 -2.46
CA GLY A 9 -4.96 -21.58 -3.54
C GLY A 9 -3.86 -22.49 -4.03
N LYS A 10 -3.61 -22.41 -5.33
CA LYS A 10 -2.49 -23.07 -6.00
C LYS A 10 -1.63 -22.02 -6.65
N SER A 11 -0.33 -22.09 -6.42
CA SER A 11 0.63 -21.27 -7.14
C SER A 11 1.74 -22.11 -7.74
N GLN A 12 2.12 -21.79 -8.96
CA GLN A 12 3.22 -22.40 -9.66
C GLN A 12 4.15 -21.29 -10.14
N TYR A 13 5.45 -21.48 -9.95
CA TYR A 13 6.43 -20.50 -10.32
C TYR A 13 7.61 -21.19 -11.00
N GLY A 14 8.00 -20.67 -12.16
CA GLY A 14 9.21 -21.05 -12.87
C GLY A 14 10.09 -19.84 -13.10
N SER A 15 11.39 -19.97 -12.88
CA SER A 15 12.35 -18.92 -13.17
C SER A 15 13.57 -19.45 -13.89
N TYR A 16 14.07 -18.65 -14.80
CA TYR A 16 15.35 -18.85 -15.49
C TYR A 16 16.18 -17.59 -15.34
N ASN A 17 17.44 -17.75 -14.91
CA ASN A 17 18.37 -16.66 -14.79
C ASN A 17 19.68 -17.03 -15.46
N TYR A 18 20.19 -16.15 -16.29
CA TYR A 18 21.51 -16.25 -16.91
C TYR A 18 22.27 -14.97 -16.66
N GLN A 19 23.54 -15.10 -16.24
CA GLN A 19 24.43 -13.96 -16.02
C GLN A 19 25.74 -14.22 -16.71
N HIS A 20 26.23 -13.21 -17.43
CA HIS A 20 27.56 -13.21 -18.04
C HIS A 20 28.32 -11.95 -17.57
N ASN A 21 29.52 -12.18 -17.05
CA ASN A 21 30.40 -11.12 -16.57
C ASN A 21 31.70 -11.08 -17.39
N TRP A 22 32.15 -9.87 -17.71
CA TRP A 22 33.43 -9.67 -18.42
C TRP A 22 34.13 -8.40 -17.91
N LYS A 23 35.38 -8.20 -18.26
CA LYS A 23 36.18 -7.04 -17.89
C LYS A 23 36.54 -6.23 -19.12
N THR A 24 36.46 -4.91 -19.00
CA THR A 24 36.95 -3.98 -20.04
C THR A 24 38.41 -3.69 -19.79
N GLU A 25 39.28 -3.83 -20.81
CA GLU A 25 40.69 -3.46 -20.72
C GLU A 25 40.83 -1.94 -20.49
N GLY A 26 41.68 -1.54 -19.53
CA GLY A 26 41.93 -0.14 -19.19
C GLY A 26 40.95 0.49 -18.18
N ALA A 27 39.85 -0.13 -17.83
CA ALA A 27 39.05 0.24 -16.71
C ALA A 27 39.68 -0.28 -15.39
N GLY A 28 39.68 0.54 -14.33
CA GLY A 28 40.34 0.21 -13.05
C GLY A 28 39.87 -1.11 -12.44
N SER A 29 40.52 -1.60 -11.39
CA SER A 29 40.36 -2.95 -10.82
C SER A 29 38.95 -3.32 -10.28
N TYR A 30 37.93 -2.46 -10.42
CA TYR A 30 36.55 -2.66 -9.97
C TYR A 30 35.51 -2.69 -11.09
N SER A 31 35.91 -2.80 -12.35
CA SER A 31 35.01 -2.70 -13.49
C SER A 31 34.59 -4.09 -13.99
N ASP A 32 33.67 -4.71 -13.24
CA ASP A 32 32.98 -5.89 -13.74
C ASP A 32 31.74 -5.45 -14.55
N ASN A 33 31.77 -5.72 -15.85
CA ASN A 33 30.61 -5.59 -16.72
C ASN A 33 29.70 -6.80 -16.50
N SER A 34 28.40 -6.61 -16.64
CA SER A 34 27.43 -7.71 -16.54
C SER A 34 26.36 -7.62 -17.64
N PHE A 35 25.94 -8.78 -18.07
CA PHE A 35 24.74 -8.96 -18.86
C PHE A 35 23.91 -10.06 -18.20
N ASP A 36 22.67 -9.69 -17.81
CA ASP A 36 21.78 -10.55 -17.09
C ASP A 36 20.48 -10.72 -17.87
N ILE A 37 19.97 -11.94 -17.96
CA ILE A 37 18.63 -12.23 -18.46
C ILE A 37 17.91 -13.02 -17.37
N SER A 38 16.71 -12.59 -17.02
CA SER A 38 15.80 -13.34 -16.17
C SER A 38 14.42 -13.48 -16.82
N ALA A 39 13.92 -14.68 -16.84
CA ALA A 39 12.56 -14.98 -17.29
C ALA A 39 11.81 -15.65 -16.13
N ASN A 40 10.62 -15.15 -15.84
CA ASN A 40 9.76 -15.63 -14.78
C ASN A 40 8.39 -15.96 -15.34
N LEU A 41 7.82 -17.07 -14.92
CA LEU A 41 6.46 -17.46 -15.21
C LEU A 41 5.75 -17.76 -13.90
N GLY A 42 4.77 -16.98 -13.55
CA GLY A 42 3.92 -17.19 -12.39
C GLY A 42 2.51 -17.59 -12.83
N HIS A 43 1.94 -18.54 -12.14
CA HIS A 43 0.54 -18.91 -12.23
C HIS A 43 -0.02 -19.02 -10.82
N SER A 44 -1.13 -18.38 -10.56
CA SER A 44 -1.84 -18.47 -9.29
C SER A 44 -3.33 -18.65 -9.53
N ASP A 45 -3.95 -19.44 -8.67
CA ASP A 45 -5.36 -19.78 -8.67
C ASP A 45 -5.77 -19.89 -7.20
N GLY A 46 -6.77 -19.16 -6.77
CA GLY A 46 -7.16 -19.16 -5.38
C GLY A 46 -8.44 -18.36 -5.11
N TRP A 47 -9.01 -18.63 -3.97
CA TRP A 47 -10.18 -17.92 -3.49
C TRP A 47 -10.03 -17.56 -2.00
N SER A 48 -10.71 -16.50 -1.60
CA SER A 48 -10.72 -15.98 -0.24
C SER A 48 -12.10 -15.50 0.15
N THR A 49 -12.36 -15.46 1.44
CA THR A 49 -13.55 -14.85 2.03
C THR A 49 -13.13 -13.73 2.97
N SER A 50 -13.92 -12.69 3.05
CA SER A 50 -13.73 -11.62 4.05
C SER A 50 -15.06 -11.11 4.55
N THR A 51 -15.11 -10.80 5.85
CA THR A 51 -16.22 -10.09 6.49
C THR A 51 -15.75 -8.70 6.85
N GLN A 52 -16.53 -7.69 6.52
CA GLN A 52 -16.22 -6.28 6.77
C GLN A 52 -17.31 -5.65 7.61
N SER A 53 -16.93 -4.88 8.60
CA SER A 53 -17.82 -4.08 9.43
C SER A 53 -17.40 -2.61 9.38
N THR A 54 -18.35 -1.72 9.15
CA THR A 54 -18.10 -0.28 9.11
C THR A 54 -19.12 0.45 9.96
N GLU A 55 -18.64 1.28 10.88
CA GLU A 55 -19.46 2.24 11.63
C GLU A 55 -19.16 3.64 11.14
N THR A 56 -20.19 4.43 10.87
CA THR A 56 -20.08 5.82 10.44
C THR A 56 -20.70 6.74 11.48
N PHE A 57 -19.95 7.75 11.91
CA PHE A 57 -20.33 8.69 12.98
C PHE A 57 -20.89 9.97 12.39
N PHE A 58 -22.12 10.30 12.70
CA PHE A 58 -22.75 11.54 12.25
C PHE A 58 -22.84 12.54 13.39
N PRO A 59 -22.23 13.73 13.31
CA PRO A 59 -22.34 14.75 14.36
C PRO A 59 -23.79 15.05 14.72
N GLY A 60 -24.17 14.82 15.99
CA GLY A 60 -25.50 15.11 16.52
C GLY A 60 -26.65 14.25 15.96
N LYS A 61 -26.34 13.11 15.31
CA LYS A 61 -27.32 12.16 14.76
C LYS A 61 -26.96 10.72 15.11
N GLU A 62 -27.88 9.79 14.83
CA GLU A 62 -27.65 8.37 15.00
C GLU A 62 -26.52 7.84 14.09
N ARG A 63 -25.79 6.84 14.58
CA ARG A 63 -24.76 6.12 13.85
C ARG A 63 -25.38 5.25 12.77
N THR A 64 -24.62 4.94 11.74
CA THR A 64 -24.96 3.88 10.79
C THR A 64 -23.89 2.81 10.79
N PHE A 65 -24.34 1.58 10.61
CA PHE A 65 -23.51 0.39 10.57
C PHE A 65 -23.74 -0.31 9.25
N SER A 66 -22.68 -0.83 8.65
CA SER A 66 -22.77 -1.73 7.52
C SER A 66 -21.91 -2.96 7.77
N VAL A 67 -22.45 -4.11 7.39
CA VAL A 67 -21.71 -5.37 7.40
C VAL A 67 -21.77 -5.95 6.00
N ALA A 68 -20.65 -6.51 5.54
CA ALA A 68 -20.58 -7.15 4.24
C ALA A 68 -19.73 -8.42 4.33
N ASP A 69 -20.21 -9.48 3.68
CA ASP A 69 -19.45 -10.70 3.43
C ASP A 69 -19.09 -10.74 1.95
N ASN A 70 -17.80 -10.95 1.68
CA ASN A 70 -17.25 -10.99 0.34
C ASN A 70 -16.61 -12.36 0.09
N TYR A 71 -16.90 -12.94 -1.03
CA TYR A 71 -16.22 -14.10 -1.59
C TYR A 71 -15.49 -13.69 -2.86
N ARG A 72 -14.23 -14.09 -3.00
CA ARG A 72 -13.44 -13.77 -4.18
C ARG A 72 -12.66 -14.99 -4.66
N TYR A 73 -12.79 -15.30 -5.93
CA TYR A 73 -11.91 -16.18 -6.68
C TYR A 73 -11.04 -15.36 -7.62
N ALA A 74 -9.79 -15.72 -7.78
CA ALA A 74 -8.89 -15.07 -8.74
C ALA A 74 -7.94 -16.10 -9.36
N HIS A 75 -7.80 -16.04 -10.68
CA HIS A 75 -6.84 -16.79 -11.48
C HIS A 75 -5.93 -15.81 -12.21
N LYS A 76 -4.62 -16.03 -12.15
CA LYS A 76 -3.64 -15.13 -12.79
C LYS A 76 -2.51 -15.90 -13.44
N LEU A 77 -2.09 -15.42 -14.61
CA LEU A 77 -0.90 -15.85 -15.35
C LEU A 77 -0.01 -14.62 -15.55
N THR A 78 1.28 -14.71 -15.12
CA THR A 78 2.19 -13.55 -15.08
C THR A 78 3.57 -13.87 -15.64
N PRO A 79 3.74 -14.01 -16.99
CA PRO A 79 5.05 -14.08 -17.58
C PRO A 79 5.78 -12.73 -17.54
N GLN A 80 7.07 -12.77 -17.23
CA GLN A 80 7.95 -11.60 -17.19
C GLN A 80 9.31 -11.94 -17.80
N LEU A 81 9.88 -11.01 -18.53
CA LEU A 81 11.24 -11.06 -19.06
C LEU A 81 11.96 -9.77 -18.66
N GLN A 82 13.15 -9.89 -18.10
CA GLN A 82 14.01 -8.76 -17.78
C GLN A 82 15.41 -9.01 -18.35
N THR A 83 15.99 -7.99 -18.94
CA THR A 83 17.36 -8.00 -19.44
C THR A 83 18.08 -6.78 -18.88
N LYS A 84 19.24 -6.98 -18.29
CA LYS A 84 20.10 -5.92 -17.77
C LYS A 84 21.45 -5.97 -18.44
N LEU A 85 21.93 -4.81 -18.86
CA LEU A 85 23.28 -4.60 -19.37
C LEU A 85 23.93 -3.49 -18.55
N PHE A 86 25.04 -3.79 -17.90
CA PHE A 86 25.93 -2.79 -17.34
C PHE A 86 27.31 -2.96 -17.93
N ALA A 87 27.86 -1.95 -18.55
CA ALA A 87 29.16 -2.02 -19.18
C ALA A 87 29.93 -0.71 -19.10
N TYR A 88 31.22 -0.80 -18.80
CA TYR A 88 32.17 0.26 -19.09
C TYR A 88 32.55 0.21 -20.56
N THR A 89 32.30 1.28 -21.32
CA THR A 89 32.71 1.41 -22.71
C THR A 89 34.20 1.72 -22.83
N ASP A 90 34.73 2.39 -21.84
CA ASP A 90 36.14 2.72 -21.66
C ASP A 90 36.47 3.02 -20.17
N SER A 91 37.60 3.67 -19.88
CA SER A 91 38.03 3.97 -18.51
C SER A 91 37.21 5.05 -17.79
N VAL A 92 36.43 5.82 -18.52
CA VAL A 92 35.70 7.01 -18.00
C VAL A 92 34.21 7.02 -18.37
N ASN A 93 33.73 6.05 -19.12
CA ASN A 93 32.33 5.99 -19.53
C ASN A 93 31.71 4.64 -19.14
N SER A 94 30.49 4.68 -18.62
CA SER A 94 29.66 3.51 -18.39
C SER A 94 28.27 3.67 -19.01
N ILE A 95 27.68 2.54 -19.39
CA ILE A 95 26.30 2.45 -19.82
C ILE A 95 25.54 1.44 -18.94
N ASN A 96 24.29 1.76 -18.66
CA ASN A 96 23.36 0.85 -18.01
C ASN A 96 22.04 0.85 -18.79
N VAL A 97 21.54 -0.33 -19.10
CA VAL A 97 20.23 -0.53 -19.73
C VAL A 97 19.51 -1.66 -19.03
N ASP A 98 18.31 -1.39 -18.55
CA ASP A 98 17.42 -2.39 -17.96
C ASP A 98 16.10 -2.39 -18.74
N VAL A 99 15.76 -3.52 -19.34
CA VAL A 99 14.51 -3.70 -20.09
C VAL A 99 13.69 -4.77 -19.43
N LYS A 100 12.48 -4.43 -19.04
CA LYS A 100 11.52 -5.35 -18.43
C LYS A 100 10.22 -5.35 -19.23
N ALA A 101 9.84 -6.52 -19.73
CA ALA A 101 8.54 -6.80 -20.32
C ALA A 101 7.75 -7.70 -19.38
N ALA A 102 6.46 -7.34 -19.16
CA ALA A 102 5.56 -8.12 -18.35
C ALA A 102 4.19 -8.21 -19.02
N TYR A 103 3.56 -9.37 -18.87
CA TYR A 103 2.19 -9.61 -19.26
C TYR A 103 1.45 -10.24 -18.07
N GLU A 104 0.24 -9.82 -17.84
CA GLU A 104 -0.66 -10.42 -16.87
C GLU A 104 -2.00 -10.71 -17.56
N LYS A 105 -2.50 -11.92 -17.41
CA LYS A 105 -3.87 -12.29 -17.74
C LYS A 105 -4.55 -12.75 -16.47
N GLY A 106 -5.66 -12.13 -16.13
CA GLY A 106 -6.42 -12.40 -14.93
C GLY A 106 -7.89 -12.70 -15.24
N HIS A 107 -8.48 -13.59 -14.46
CA HIS A 107 -9.91 -13.79 -14.35
C HIS A 107 -10.28 -13.76 -12.88
N SER A 108 -11.33 -13.03 -12.52
CA SER A 108 -11.81 -12.98 -11.14
C SER A 108 -13.33 -13.05 -11.07
N ILE A 109 -13.81 -13.67 -10.00
CA ILE A 109 -15.21 -13.72 -9.63
C ILE A 109 -15.31 -13.21 -8.21
N SER A 110 -16.26 -12.32 -7.91
CA SER A 110 -16.63 -11.98 -6.54
C SER A 110 -18.12 -12.04 -6.33
N GLU A 111 -18.51 -12.48 -5.14
CA GLU A 111 -19.87 -12.44 -4.64
C GLU A 111 -19.86 -11.69 -3.32
N ASP A 112 -20.59 -10.58 -3.27
CA ASP A 112 -20.66 -9.73 -2.10
C ASP A 112 -22.10 -9.66 -1.59
N GLN A 113 -22.29 -9.81 -0.30
CA GLN A 113 -23.56 -9.59 0.38
C GLN A 113 -23.39 -8.52 1.43
N GLY A 114 -24.23 -7.50 1.44
CA GLY A 114 -24.11 -6.40 2.38
C GLY A 114 -25.46 -5.99 2.96
N ALA A 115 -25.42 -5.50 4.19
CA ALA A 115 -26.56 -4.91 4.87
C ALA A 115 -26.15 -3.64 5.62
N SER A 116 -26.99 -2.61 5.60
CA SER A 116 -26.79 -1.40 6.41
C SER A 116 -27.91 -1.20 7.43
N TYR A 117 -27.54 -0.68 8.60
CA TYR A 117 -28.40 -0.56 9.77
C TYR A 117 -28.35 0.84 10.33
N GLY A 118 -29.47 1.33 10.90
CA GLY A 118 -29.54 2.57 11.67
C GLY A 118 -29.20 2.40 13.17
N TYR A 119 -28.59 1.27 13.57
CA TYR A 119 -28.21 0.98 14.95
C TYR A 119 -27.08 -0.07 14.94
N ASP A 120 -26.43 -0.27 16.10
CA ASP A 120 -25.37 -1.26 16.28
C ASP A 120 -25.96 -2.68 16.23
N PRO A 121 -25.67 -3.50 15.19
CA PRO A 121 -26.24 -4.83 15.06
C PRO A 121 -25.76 -5.80 16.14
N GLU A 122 -24.57 -5.62 16.73
CA GLU A 122 -24.04 -6.50 17.78
C GLU A 122 -24.83 -6.45 19.09
N LYS A 123 -25.52 -5.35 19.35
CA LYS A 123 -26.35 -5.21 20.55
C LYS A 123 -27.62 -6.04 20.54
N PHE A 124 -27.95 -6.69 19.41
CA PHE A 124 -29.22 -7.36 19.20
C PHE A 124 -29.11 -8.85 18.82
N GLU A 125 -27.98 -9.49 19.03
CA GLU A 125 -27.75 -10.93 18.68
C GLU A 125 -27.92 -11.29 17.19
N TYR A 126 -28.11 -10.32 16.28
CA TYR A 126 -28.40 -10.53 14.86
C TYR A 126 -27.34 -9.89 13.96
N HIS A 127 -26.07 -10.14 14.25
CA HIS A 127 -24.95 -9.51 13.54
C HIS A 127 -24.48 -10.25 12.26
N THR A 128 -25.19 -11.31 11.84
CA THR A 128 -24.83 -12.03 10.62
C THR A 128 -25.55 -11.50 9.40
N ILE A 129 -24.87 -11.49 8.25
CA ILE A 129 -25.49 -11.17 6.96
C ILE A 129 -26.67 -12.10 6.67
N GLY A 130 -26.55 -13.39 7.01
CA GLY A 130 -27.64 -14.35 6.87
C GLY A 130 -28.92 -13.93 7.61
N ALA A 131 -28.80 -13.43 8.85
CA ALA A 131 -29.95 -12.93 9.60
C ALA A 131 -30.58 -11.70 8.92
N ALA A 132 -29.78 -10.77 8.40
CA ALA A 132 -30.27 -9.62 7.66
C ALA A 132 -31.10 -9.99 6.44
N PHE A 133 -30.66 -11.01 5.69
CA PHE A 133 -31.40 -11.48 4.51
C PHE A 133 -32.61 -12.37 4.83
N ALA A 134 -32.63 -13.01 6.01
CA ALA A 134 -33.77 -13.79 6.48
C ALA A 134 -34.90 -12.94 7.08
N ALA A 135 -34.59 -11.73 7.54
CA ALA A 135 -35.55 -10.81 8.18
C ALA A 135 -36.71 -10.43 7.24
N LYS A 136 -37.94 -10.42 7.80
CA LYS A 136 -39.18 -10.11 7.07
C LYS A 136 -39.87 -8.88 7.66
N PRO A 137 -40.75 -8.21 6.90
CA PRO A 137 -41.60 -7.13 7.42
C PRO A 137 -42.32 -7.54 8.72
N GLY A 138 -42.17 -6.74 9.76
CA GLY A 138 -42.69 -7.01 11.11
C GLY A 138 -41.67 -7.61 12.08
N ASP A 139 -40.50 -8.06 11.61
CA ASP A 139 -39.41 -8.47 12.47
C ASP A 139 -38.67 -7.23 13.00
N ALA A 140 -38.24 -7.24 14.26
CA ALA A 140 -37.53 -6.12 14.87
C ALA A 140 -36.21 -5.79 14.16
N LEU A 141 -35.56 -6.78 13.53
CA LEU A 141 -34.37 -6.59 12.72
C LEU A 141 -34.72 -5.90 11.39
N TYR A 142 -35.81 -6.32 10.73
CA TYR A 142 -36.25 -5.74 9.46
C TYR A 142 -36.51 -4.24 9.56
N ASP A 143 -37.19 -3.81 10.62
CA ASP A 143 -37.56 -2.40 10.86
C ASP A 143 -36.33 -1.49 11.08
N ARG A 144 -35.16 -2.09 11.34
CA ARG A 144 -33.90 -1.37 11.59
C ARG A 144 -32.93 -1.41 10.43
N LEU A 145 -33.17 -2.26 9.46
CA LEU A 145 -32.40 -2.29 8.22
C LEU A 145 -32.67 -1.03 7.37
N ILE A 146 -31.63 -0.52 6.74
CA ILE A 146 -31.71 0.57 5.75
C ILE A 146 -31.67 -0.01 4.35
N THR A 147 -30.66 -0.85 4.07
CA THR A 147 -30.47 -1.49 2.77
C THR A 147 -29.99 -2.92 2.93
N ARG A 148 -30.29 -3.74 1.93
CA ARG A 148 -29.64 -5.04 1.66
C ARG A 148 -29.18 -5.04 0.22
N ASN A 149 -27.98 -5.59 -0.04
CA ASN A 149 -27.47 -5.72 -1.40
C ASN A 149 -26.79 -7.07 -1.61
N ARG A 150 -27.00 -7.62 -2.78
CA ARG A 150 -26.21 -8.73 -3.33
C ARG A 150 -25.54 -8.26 -4.60
N TYR A 151 -24.28 -8.60 -4.73
CA TYR A 151 -23.47 -8.19 -5.86
C TYR A 151 -22.67 -9.39 -6.37
N TYR A 152 -22.84 -9.71 -7.62
CA TYR A 152 -22.06 -10.71 -8.33
C TYR A 152 -21.25 -10.01 -9.41
N HIS A 153 -19.95 -10.28 -9.44
CA HIS A 153 -19.01 -9.59 -10.31
C HIS A 153 -18.06 -10.60 -10.94
N THR A 154 -17.90 -10.53 -12.26
CA THR A 154 -16.83 -11.24 -12.96
C THR A 154 -16.00 -10.25 -13.76
N SER A 155 -14.68 -10.45 -13.80
CA SER A 155 -13.79 -9.61 -14.55
C SER A 155 -12.73 -10.45 -15.26
N ASP A 156 -12.56 -10.21 -16.56
CA ASP A 156 -11.46 -10.68 -17.38
C ASP A 156 -10.53 -9.52 -17.68
N SER A 157 -9.24 -9.68 -17.36
CA SER A 157 -8.28 -8.60 -17.52
C SER A 157 -7.00 -9.05 -18.22
N GLN A 158 -6.42 -8.15 -19.01
CA GLN A 158 -5.12 -8.31 -19.65
C GLN A 158 -4.30 -7.04 -19.43
N THR A 159 -3.13 -7.19 -18.86
CA THR A 159 -2.20 -6.06 -18.68
C THR A 159 -0.86 -6.37 -19.36
N ARG A 160 -0.34 -5.40 -20.08
CA ARG A 160 0.93 -5.47 -20.80
C ARG A 160 1.78 -4.28 -20.39
N SER A 161 3.05 -4.51 -20.12
CA SER A 161 3.97 -3.41 -19.85
C SER A 161 5.35 -3.69 -20.43
N LEU A 162 5.97 -2.63 -20.94
CA LEU A 162 7.37 -2.57 -21.31
C LEU A 162 7.98 -1.38 -20.57
N ASN A 163 8.97 -1.64 -19.75
CA ASN A 163 9.74 -0.62 -19.06
C ASN A 163 11.19 -0.74 -19.56
N MET A 164 11.77 0.39 -19.91
CA MET A 164 13.15 0.50 -20.32
C MET A 164 13.79 1.65 -19.57
N ASP A 165 14.77 1.36 -18.72
CA ASP A 165 15.59 2.34 -18.02
C ASP A 165 16.97 2.36 -18.69
N TYR A 166 17.52 3.53 -18.89
CA TYR A 166 18.82 3.69 -19.52
C TYR A 166 19.59 4.85 -18.92
N SER A 167 20.90 4.67 -18.78
CA SER A 167 21.82 5.74 -18.40
C SER A 167 23.17 5.59 -19.08
N TRP A 168 23.77 6.74 -19.34
CA TRP A 168 25.17 6.88 -19.70
C TRP A 168 25.83 7.83 -18.71
N GLU A 169 26.97 7.43 -18.16
CA GLU A 169 27.70 8.20 -17.18
C GLU A 169 29.13 8.43 -17.67
N HIS A 170 29.58 9.67 -17.56
CA HIS A 170 30.95 10.08 -17.83
C HIS A 170 31.64 10.55 -16.55
N PHE A 171 32.77 9.95 -16.23
CA PHE A 171 33.54 10.25 -15.01
C PHE A 171 34.63 11.27 -15.27
N PHE A 172 34.64 12.36 -14.51
CA PHE A 172 35.72 13.38 -14.47
C PHE A 172 36.86 12.96 -13.52
N GLY A 173 37.21 11.71 -13.53
CA GLY A 173 38.13 11.11 -12.57
C GLY A 173 37.59 11.16 -11.13
N LYS A 174 38.35 11.74 -10.20
CA LYS A 174 37.93 11.86 -8.80
C LYS A 174 37.06 13.11 -8.53
N LYS A 175 36.81 13.91 -9.54
CA LYS A 175 36.10 15.21 -9.36
C LYS A 175 34.59 15.09 -9.46
N GLY A 176 34.08 14.06 -10.10
CA GLY A 176 32.64 13.87 -10.24
C GLY A 176 32.26 13.10 -11.50
N SER A 177 30.99 13.16 -11.84
CA SER A 177 30.43 12.53 -13.04
C SER A 177 29.34 13.42 -13.66
N PHE A 178 29.09 13.15 -14.94
CA PHE A 178 27.93 13.66 -15.65
C PHE A 178 27.13 12.46 -16.17
N THR A 179 25.85 12.41 -15.83
CA THR A 179 24.96 11.32 -16.19
C THR A 179 23.82 11.84 -17.07
N LEU A 180 23.64 11.19 -18.22
CA LEU A 180 22.40 11.26 -18.97
C LEU A 180 21.59 10.02 -18.65
N GLN A 181 20.36 10.18 -18.19
CA GLN A 181 19.52 9.08 -17.79
C GLN A 181 18.09 9.26 -18.26
N GLY A 182 17.39 8.17 -18.39
CA GLY A 182 15.98 8.23 -18.73
C GLY A 182 15.29 6.91 -18.59
N TYR A 183 13.97 6.97 -18.73
CA TYR A 183 13.16 5.78 -18.87
C TYR A 183 12.09 5.94 -19.92
N THR A 184 11.61 4.82 -20.42
CA THR A 184 10.40 4.75 -21.25
C THR A 184 9.53 3.61 -20.69
N LYS A 185 8.29 3.93 -20.37
CA LYS A 185 7.28 2.98 -19.93
C LYS A 185 6.09 3.02 -20.88
N ILE A 186 5.74 1.86 -21.43
CA ILE A 186 4.53 1.63 -22.21
C ILE A 186 3.67 0.66 -21.41
N SER A 187 2.40 0.96 -21.24
CA SER A 187 1.45 0.10 -20.56
C SER A 187 0.12 0.06 -21.28
N GLY A 188 -0.54 -1.10 -21.25
CA GLY A 188 -1.90 -1.30 -21.71
C GLY A 188 -2.62 -2.22 -20.74
N SER A 189 -3.88 -1.91 -20.42
CA SER A 189 -4.76 -2.75 -19.64
C SER A 189 -6.13 -2.73 -20.27
N ASP A 190 -6.61 -3.92 -20.62
CA ASP A 190 -7.95 -4.17 -21.14
C ASP A 190 -8.69 -5.00 -20.08
N GLU A 191 -9.92 -4.62 -19.75
CA GLU A 191 -10.73 -5.28 -18.73
C GLU A 191 -12.19 -5.29 -19.15
N ASP A 192 -12.77 -6.48 -19.18
CA ASP A 192 -14.18 -6.74 -19.41
C ASP A 192 -14.82 -7.16 -18.10
N THR A 193 -15.89 -6.49 -17.71
CA THR A 193 -16.52 -6.70 -16.42
C THR A 193 -18.02 -6.87 -16.55
N HIS A 194 -18.55 -7.91 -15.91
CA HIS A 194 -19.98 -8.17 -15.77
C HIS A 194 -20.39 -8.04 -14.32
N ASN A 195 -21.42 -7.27 -14.05
CA ASN A 195 -21.97 -7.04 -12.74
C ASN A 195 -23.46 -7.38 -12.74
N ASN A 196 -23.89 -8.10 -11.72
CA ASN A 196 -25.30 -8.25 -11.38
C ASN A 196 -25.48 -7.83 -9.93
N ARG A 197 -26.33 -6.85 -9.69
CA ARG A 197 -26.59 -6.30 -8.36
C ARG A 197 -28.08 -6.27 -8.07
N SER A 198 -28.46 -6.76 -6.90
CA SER A 198 -29.80 -6.62 -6.32
C SER A 198 -29.71 -5.71 -5.10
N LEU A 199 -30.48 -4.63 -5.09
CA LEU A 199 -30.56 -3.63 -4.03
C LEU A 199 -31.97 -3.54 -3.51
N GLU A 200 -32.11 -3.62 -2.19
CA GLU A 200 -33.35 -3.40 -1.48
C GLU A 200 -33.21 -2.17 -0.58
N TYR A 201 -33.94 -1.11 -0.86
CA TYR A 201 -34.04 0.10 -0.05
C TYR A 201 -35.25 -0.03 0.88
N LEU A 202 -35.03 -0.60 2.06
CA LEU A 202 -36.11 -1.05 2.94
C LEU A 202 -36.94 0.10 3.52
N ARG A 203 -36.31 1.24 3.75
CA ARG A 203 -37.00 2.46 4.23
C ARG A 203 -37.85 3.13 3.16
N ASP A 204 -37.47 3.01 1.89
CA ASP A 204 -38.20 3.55 0.73
C ASP A 204 -39.13 2.52 0.09
N ASN A 205 -39.14 1.28 0.59
CA ASN A 205 -39.86 0.14 0.02
C ASN A 205 -39.63 0.00 -1.49
N ARG A 206 -38.36 0.16 -1.92
CA ARG A 206 -37.93 0.11 -3.32
C ARG A 206 -36.91 -0.99 -3.52
N ASN A 207 -37.15 -1.81 -4.54
CA ASN A 207 -36.20 -2.83 -4.99
C ASN A 207 -35.66 -2.43 -6.36
N GLU A 208 -34.38 -2.66 -6.56
CA GLU A 208 -33.68 -2.36 -7.80
C GLU A 208 -32.76 -3.52 -8.17
N THR A 209 -32.89 -4.01 -9.38
CA THR A 209 -31.94 -4.98 -9.94
C THR A 209 -31.18 -4.29 -11.08
N LEU A 210 -29.88 -4.48 -11.10
CA LEU A 210 -28.99 -3.79 -12.01
C LEU A 210 -28.05 -4.80 -12.66
N TRP A 211 -28.09 -4.92 -13.96
CA TRP A 211 -27.11 -5.61 -14.78
C TRP A 211 -26.22 -4.57 -15.42
N GLN A 212 -24.91 -4.73 -15.28
CA GLN A 212 -23.94 -3.85 -15.90
C GLN A 212 -22.87 -4.67 -16.62
N TYR A 213 -22.51 -4.22 -17.79
CA TYR A 213 -21.32 -4.64 -18.50
C TYR A 213 -20.49 -3.43 -18.84
N TYR A 214 -19.19 -3.48 -18.61
CA TYR A 214 -18.31 -2.43 -19.06
C TYR A 214 -16.99 -2.97 -19.57
N GLU A 215 -16.55 -2.33 -20.63
CA GLU A 215 -15.22 -2.46 -21.20
C GLU A 215 -14.37 -1.29 -20.73
N ARG A 216 -13.20 -1.60 -20.20
CA ARG A 216 -12.23 -0.59 -19.79
C ARG A 216 -10.93 -0.80 -20.53
N ASN A 217 -10.52 0.23 -21.28
CA ASN A 217 -9.28 0.24 -22.06
C ASN A 217 -8.39 1.38 -21.57
N ASN A 218 -7.24 1.05 -20.98
CA ASN A 218 -6.28 2.02 -20.49
C ASN A 218 -4.93 1.81 -21.19
N HIS A 219 -4.42 2.86 -21.80
CA HIS A 219 -3.11 2.85 -22.46
C HIS A 219 -2.27 4.03 -21.98
N GLY A 220 -1.01 3.76 -21.65
CA GLY A 220 -0.09 4.76 -21.15
C GLY A 220 1.26 4.70 -21.85
N LEU A 221 1.80 5.88 -22.15
CA LEU A 221 3.19 6.12 -22.50
C LEU A 221 3.75 7.12 -21.50
N SER A 222 4.87 6.80 -20.86
CA SER A 222 5.62 7.76 -20.05
C SER A 222 7.08 7.65 -20.41
N THR A 223 7.71 8.78 -20.74
CA THR A 223 9.13 8.86 -21.05
C THR A 223 9.76 10.01 -20.31
N GLN A 224 10.95 9.79 -19.79
CA GLN A 224 11.76 10.78 -19.10
C GLN A 224 13.14 10.84 -19.74
N LEU A 225 13.66 12.05 -19.84
CA LEU A 225 15.07 12.32 -20.12
C LEU A 225 15.57 13.27 -19.03
N GLY A 226 16.71 12.93 -18.44
CA GLY A 226 17.33 13.71 -17.39
C GLY A 226 18.83 13.82 -17.58
N ALA A 227 19.37 14.93 -17.08
CA ALA A 227 20.79 15.17 -16.97
C ALA A 227 21.14 15.45 -15.50
N GLU A 228 22.22 14.85 -15.03
CA GLU A 228 22.73 15.01 -13.67
C GLU A 228 24.23 15.32 -13.70
N LEU A 229 24.62 16.34 -13.01
CA LEU A 229 26.01 16.73 -12.82
C LEU A 229 26.37 16.64 -11.33
N GLU A 230 27.24 15.72 -11.03
CA GLU A 230 27.86 15.58 -9.73
C GLU A 230 29.29 16.08 -9.77
N TYR A 231 29.63 17.06 -8.91
CA TYR A 231 30.96 17.68 -8.99
C TYR A 231 31.50 18.16 -7.64
N TRP A 232 32.74 17.82 -7.33
CA TRP A 232 33.49 18.37 -6.20
C TRP A 232 34.05 19.74 -6.54
N LEU A 233 33.41 20.79 -6.06
CA LEU A 233 33.92 22.17 -6.14
C LEU A 233 35.18 22.37 -5.30
N SER A 234 35.25 21.65 -4.18
CA SER A 234 36.41 21.61 -3.30
C SER A 234 36.41 20.33 -2.48
N SER A 235 37.45 20.09 -1.67
CA SER A 235 37.47 18.94 -0.74
C SER A 235 36.36 18.97 0.31
N LYS A 236 35.61 20.06 0.42
CA LYS A 236 34.53 20.26 1.41
C LYS A 236 33.17 20.51 0.82
N VAL A 237 33.07 20.74 -0.48
CA VAL A 237 31.83 21.11 -1.15
C VAL A 237 31.62 20.23 -2.38
N TYR A 238 30.58 19.44 -2.34
CA TYR A 238 30.08 18.62 -3.45
C TYR A 238 28.75 19.18 -3.94
N LEU A 239 28.59 19.31 -5.22
CA LEU A 239 27.40 19.80 -5.90
C LEU A 239 26.78 18.64 -6.68
N ASP A 240 25.46 18.56 -6.58
CA ASP A 240 24.61 17.64 -7.33
C ASP A 240 23.48 18.49 -7.94
N LEU A 241 23.49 18.57 -9.26
CA LEU A 241 22.57 19.36 -10.07
C LEU A 241 21.88 18.40 -11.03
N SER A 242 20.55 18.33 -10.99
CA SER A 242 19.80 17.51 -11.95
C SER A 242 18.61 18.25 -12.54
N ASP A 243 18.32 17.96 -13.80
CA ASP A 243 17.12 18.41 -14.51
C ASP A 243 16.52 17.23 -15.26
N ASN A 244 15.23 16.97 -15.01
CA ASN A 244 14.50 15.86 -15.58
C ASN A 244 13.24 16.36 -16.26
N VAL A 245 13.07 16.01 -17.52
CA VAL A 245 11.85 16.29 -18.29
C VAL A 245 11.11 14.97 -18.51
N THR A 246 9.88 14.90 -18.04
CA THR A 246 8.99 13.76 -18.21
C THR A 246 7.80 14.14 -19.07
N TYR A 247 7.50 13.33 -20.05
CA TYR A 247 6.25 13.38 -20.80
C TYR A 247 5.45 12.12 -20.53
N SER A 248 4.18 12.30 -20.17
CA SER A 248 3.23 11.21 -20.02
C SER A 248 1.99 11.45 -20.87
N ARG A 249 1.51 10.41 -21.52
CA ARG A 249 0.23 10.37 -22.22
C ARG A 249 -0.55 9.16 -21.70
N THR A 250 -1.73 9.41 -21.19
CA THR A 250 -2.64 8.35 -20.71
C THR A 250 -3.97 8.48 -21.45
N ARG A 251 -4.44 7.38 -22.03
CA ARG A 251 -5.78 7.26 -22.59
C ARG A 251 -6.54 6.24 -21.76
N ALA A 252 -7.66 6.64 -21.20
CA ALA A 252 -8.58 5.78 -20.47
C ALA A 252 -9.97 5.89 -21.10
N ILE A 253 -10.54 4.76 -21.49
CA ILE A 253 -11.89 4.66 -22.05
C ILE A 253 -12.64 3.65 -21.20
N ARG A 254 -13.89 3.95 -20.91
CA ARG A 254 -14.82 3.03 -20.31
C ARG A 254 -16.17 3.18 -20.98
N ASP A 255 -16.55 2.17 -21.73
CA ASP A 255 -17.88 2.01 -22.29
C ASP A 255 -18.70 1.16 -21.33
N ILE A 256 -19.91 1.59 -21.02
CA ILE A 256 -20.78 0.94 -20.03
C ILE A 256 -22.18 0.74 -20.56
N TYR A 257 -22.74 -0.42 -20.29
CA TYR A 257 -24.10 -0.81 -20.60
C TYR A 257 -24.79 -1.17 -19.30
N THR A 258 -26.03 -0.71 -19.12
CA THR A 258 -26.78 -0.89 -17.89
C THR A 258 -28.25 -1.16 -18.20
N ASP A 259 -28.82 -2.22 -17.63
CA ASP A 259 -30.24 -2.54 -17.71
C ASP A 259 -30.80 -2.84 -16.31
N HIS A 260 -32.06 -2.49 -16.10
CA HIS A 260 -32.81 -2.71 -14.86
C HIS A 260 -33.83 -3.83 -14.98
N SER A 261 -34.01 -4.39 -16.18
CA SER A 261 -34.93 -5.48 -16.49
C SER A 261 -34.18 -6.62 -17.16
N GLU A 262 -34.47 -7.85 -16.74
CA GLU A 262 -33.90 -9.07 -17.34
C GLU A 262 -34.27 -9.21 -18.82
N GLU A 263 -35.39 -8.63 -19.26
CA GLU A 263 -35.87 -8.68 -20.64
C GLU A 263 -34.88 -8.01 -21.61
N ASN A 264 -34.10 -7.03 -21.15
CA ASN A 264 -33.11 -6.33 -21.93
C ASN A 264 -31.71 -6.97 -21.85
N VAL A 265 -31.56 -8.08 -21.14
CA VAL A 265 -30.29 -8.78 -20.97
C VAL A 265 -30.23 -9.95 -21.95
N VAL A 266 -29.36 -9.89 -22.95
CA VAL A 266 -29.20 -10.92 -23.98
C VAL A 266 -27.92 -11.71 -23.72
N GLY A 267 -28.05 -13.00 -23.46
CA GLY A 267 -26.89 -13.86 -23.17
C GLY A 267 -26.10 -13.46 -21.90
N GLY A 268 -26.78 -12.85 -20.91
CA GLY A 268 -26.17 -12.34 -19.69
C GLY A 268 -25.61 -10.92 -19.82
N MET A 269 -25.70 -10.26 -20.99
CA MET A 269 -25.19 -8.92 -21.24
C MET A 269 -26.32 -7.90 -21.34
N PRO A 270 -26.27 -6.78 -20.61
CA PRO A 270 -27.15 -5.65 -20.81
C PRO A 270 -26.87 -4.99 -22.18
N THR A 271 -27.90 -4.48 -22.82
CA THR A 271 -27.82 -3.94 -24.18
C THR A 271 -27.97 -2.42 -24.25
N THR A 272 -28.43 -1.80 -23.17
CA THR A 272 -28.70 -0.37 -23.12
C THR A 272 -27.44 0.42 -22.75
N PRO A 273 -26.89 1.28 -23.63
CA PRO A 273 -25.72 2.11 -23.29
C PRO A 273 -26.02 3.06 -22.13
N ASP A 274 -25.19 3.02 -21.09
CA ASP A 274 -25.23 3.98 -19.98
C ASP A 274 -24.37 5.21 -20.29
N LEU A 275 -24.94 6.11 -21.07
CA LEU A 275 -24.25 7.34 -21.47
C LEU A 275 -23.90 8.25 -20.28
N ALA A 276 -24.59 8.11 -19.14
CA ALA A 276 -24.31 8.92 -17.96
C ALA A 276 -22.98 8.53 -17.27
N ASN A 277 -22.56 7.28 -17.44
CA ASN A 277 -21.36 6.73 -16.81
C ASN A 277 -20.24 6.34 -17.80
N THR A 278 -20.51 6.44 -19.11
CA THR A 278 -19.48 6.28 -20.15
C THR A 278 -18.42 7.37 -20.00
N MET A 279 -17.13 7.00 -20.13
CA MET A 279 -16.00 7.89 -19.87
C MET A 279 -14.94 7.77 -20.97
N GLY A 280 -14.43 8.89 -21.42
CA GLY A 280 -13.21 9.01 -22.21
C GLY A 280 -12.29 10.07 -21.60
N ASN A 281 -11.03 9.72 -21.39
CA ASN A 281 -10.01 10.65 -20.89
C ASN A 281 -8.72 10.48 -21.69
N LEU A 282 -8.28 11.55 -22.33
CA LEU A 282 -6.95 11.62 -22.94
C LEU A 282 -6.15 12.70 -22.22
N MET A 283 -5.21 12.27 -21.40
CA MET A 283 -4.39 13.16 -20.60
C MET A 283 -2.97 13.23 -21.14
N HIS A 284 -2.46 14.43 -21.32
CA HIS A 284 -1.07 14.75 -21.62
C HIS A 284 -0.48 15.53 -20.46
N GLN A 285 0.65 15.09 -19.96
CA GLN A 285 1.35 15.74 -18.85
C GLN A 285 2.82 15.92 -19.21
N TRP A 286 3.32 17.14 -19.09
CA TRP A 286 4.73 17.50 -19.12
C TRP A 286 5.14 17.91 -17.72
N THR A 287 6.21 17.31 -17.22
CA THR A 287 6.81 17.67 -15.93
C THR A 287 8.27 17.99 -16.16
N ASN A 288 8.70 19.18 -15.73
CA ASN A 288 10.12 19.49 -15.58
C ASN A 288 10.44 19.57 -14.11
N SER A 289 11.46 18.84 -13.68
CA SER A 289 11.89 18.74 -12.30
C SER A 289 13.37 19.10 -12.20
N PHE A 290 13.64 20.29 -11.75
CA PHE A 290 14.98 20.79 -11.46
C PHE A 290 15.31 20.56 -9.99
N SER A 291 16.50 19.99 -9.70
CA SER A 291 16.99 19.76 -8.35
C SER A 291 18.41 20.30 -8.19
N LEU A 292 18.60 21.09 -7.16
CA LEU A 292 19.91 21.58 -6.72
C LEU A 292 20.14 21.04 -5.30
N LYS A 293 21.16 20.24 -5.14
CA LYS A 293 21.60 19.72 -3.84
C LYS A 293 23.09 20.00 -3.67
N SER A 294 23.50 20.37 -2.48
CA SER A 294 24.90 20.53 -2.14
C SER A 294 25.22 19.73 -0.88
N THR A 295 26.37 19.09 -0.86
CA THR A 295 26.91 18.46 0.35
C THR A 295 28.12 19.28 0.81
N ILE A 296 27.99 19.94 1.96
CA ILE A 296 28.99 20.80 2.54
C ILE A 296 29.54 20.13 3.79
N THR A 297 30.86 19.91 3.85
CA THR A 297 31.55 19.30 4.99
C THR A 297 32.54 20.30 5.56
N PRO A 298 32.06 21.31 6.33
CA PRO A 298 32.94 22.37 6.89
C PRO A 298 33.98 21.80 7.86
N ALA A 299 33.62 20.71 8.54
CA ALA A 299 34.49 19.92 9.40
C ALA A 299 34.25 18.42 9.16
N LYS A 300 35.26 17.58 9.50
CA LYS A 300 35.12 16.10 9.37
C LYS A 300 33.94 15.53 10.17
N SER A 301 33.46 16.25 11.17
CA SER A 301 32.35 15.87 12.04
C SER A 301 31.00 16.42 11.60
N LEU A 302 30.94 17.39 10.68
CA LEU A 302 29.71 18.06 10.30
C LEU A 302 29.47 17.99 8.79
N MET A 303 28.30 17.53 8.40
CA MET A 303 27.84 17.52 7.03
C MET A 303 26.50 18.25 6.95
N ILE A 304 26.37 19.16 6.00
CA ILE A 304 25.19 19.99 5.73
C ILE A 304 24.77 19.72 4.28
N MET A 305 23.52 19.32 4.08
CA MET A 305 22.99 19.06 2.74
C MET A 305 21.70 19.86 2.51
N PRO A 306 21.79 21.10 2.06
CA PRO A 306 20.64 21.81 1.52
C PRO A 306 20.25 21.20 0.16
N LYS A 307 18.94 21.09 -0.07
CA LYS A 307 18.36 20.67 -1.35
C LYS A 307 17.18 21.56 -1.67
N PHE A 308 17.03 21.90 -2.93
CA PHE A 308 15.92 22.66 -3.46
C PHE A 308 15.40 21.97 -4.73
N ASN A 309 14.13 21.59 -4.74
CA ASN A 309 13.46 21.09 -5.93
C ASN A 309 12.48 22.15 -6.44
N TRP A 310 12.48 22.35 -7.73
CA TRP A 310 11.51 23.16 -8.45
C TRP A 310 10.88 22.30 -9.53
N ASN A 311 9.56 22.14 -9.46
CA ASN A 311 8.83 21.36 -10.45
C ASN A 311 7.80 22.22 -11.17
N VAL A 312 7.72 22.04 -12.48
CA VAL A 312 6.72 22.65 -13.35
C VAL A 312 5.90 21.54 -13.97
N TYR A 313 4.60 21.57 -13.74
CA TYR A 313 3.63 20.62 -14.32
C TYR A 313 2.79 21.36 -15.34
N ARG A 314 2.72 20.85 -16.56
CA ARG A 314 1.78 21.30 -17.58
C ARG A 314 0.91 20.11 -17.99
N GLU A 315 -0.37 20.21 -17.71
CA GLU A 315 -1.35 19.15 -17.88
C GLU A 315 -2.43 19.60 -18.84
N LYS A 316 -2.83 18.69 -19.72
CA LYS A 316 -3.99 18.84 -20.60
C LYS A 316 -4.80 17.55 -20.53
N ALA A 317 -6.08 17.65 -20.22
CA ALA A 317 -7.03 16.54 -20.25
C ALA A 317 -8.16 16.88 -21.23
N ASP A 318 -8.33 16.05 -22.25
CA ASP A 318 -9.54 16.00 -23.05
C ASP A 318 -10.44 14.97 -22.39
N TYR A 319 -11.48 15.41 -21.68
CA TYR A 319 -12.27 14.61 -20.76
C TYR A 319 -13.74 14.62 -21.13
N HIS A 320 -14.27 13.41 -21.32
CA HIS A 320 -15.68 13.15 -21.53
C HIS A 320 -16.21 12.25 -20.39
N TYR A 321 -17.30 12.64 -19.75
CA TYR A 321 -17.99 11.85 -18.74
C TYR A 321 -19.48 12.19 -18.73
N GLY A 322 -20.30 11.27 -19.19
CA GLY A 322 -21.73 11.53 -19.32
C GLY A 322 -22.00 12.72 -20.25
N GLN A 323 -22.62 13.75 -19.70
CA GLN A 323 -22.89 15.00 -20.43
C GLN A 323 -21.73 16.02 -20.35
N LEU A 324 -20.74 15.76 -19.51
CA LEU A 324 -19.57 16.62 -19.41
C LEU A 324 -18.60 16.30 -20.53
N ASP A 325 -18.39 17.24 -21.43
CA ASP A 325 -17.37 17.18 -22.46
C ASP A 325 -16.52 18.45 -22.36
N THR A 326 -15.24 18.30 -22.01
CA THR A 326 -14.39 19.45 -21.70
C THR A 326 -12.92 19.17 -21.96
N THR A 327 -12.21 20.24 -22.36
CA THR A 327 -10.75 20.25 -22.36
C THR A 327 -10.26 21.12 -21.22
N ALA A 328 -9.54 20.52 -20.28
CA ALA A 328 -8.92 21.25 -19.18
C ALA A 328 -7.41 21.38 -19.41
N VAL A 329 -6.87 22.57 -19.17
CA VAL A 329 -5.43 22.84 -19.22
C VAL A 329 -5.01 23.52 -17.93
N ARG A 330 -3.94 23.02 -17.32
CA ARG A 330 -3.40 23.58 -16.09
C ARG A 330 -1.87 23.62 -16.15
N THR A 331 -1.30 24.73 -15.65
CA THR A 331 0.13 24.81 -15.33
C THR A 331 0.29 25.03 -13.82
N SER A 332 1.10 24.23 -13.18
CA SER A 332 1.34 24.28 -11.74
C SER A 332 2.83 24.29 -11.43
N TYR A 333 3.20 24.99 -10.38
CA TYR A 333 4.59 25.09 -9.91
C TYR A 333 4.65 24.61 -8.46
N THR A 334 5.68 23.83 -8.11
CA THR A 334 5.97 23.46 -6.74
C THR A 334 7.41 23.80 -6.37
N TYR A 335 7.62 24.20 -5.11
CA TYR A 335 8.92 24.51 -4.54
C TYR A 335 9.09 23.68 -3.28
N GLU A 336 10.13 22.86 -3.24
CA GLU A 336 10.32 21.88 -2.17
C GLU A 336 11.73 22.00 -1.58
N PRO A 337 11.96 22.99 -0.70
CA PRO A 337 13.22 23.09 0.03
C PRO A 337 13.34 22.01 1.08
N SER A 338 14.55 21.48 1.23
CA SER A 338 14.88 20.56 2.32
C SER A 338 16.30 20.79 2.82
N LEU A 339 16.54 20.44 4.07
CA LEU A 339 17.83 20.55 4.72
C LEU A 339 18.10 19.27 5.51
N PHE A 340 19.25 18.68 5.33
CA PHE A 340 19.74 17.60 6.17
C PHE A 340 21.08 18.00 6.81
N LEU A 341 21.19 17.81 8.11
CA LEU A 341 22.39 18.05 8.89
C LEU A 341 22.80 16.73 9.56
N LYS A 342 24.05 16.35 9.43
CA LYS A 342 24.62 15.20 10.12
C LYS A 342 25.83 15.63 10.94
N TRP A 343 25.76 15.40 12.24
CA TRP A 343 26.86 15.71 13.14
C TRP A 343 27.41 14.42 13.78
N LYS A 344 28.60 14.03 13.35
CA LYS A 344 29.40 12.94 13.94
C LYS A 344 30.18 13.45 15.13
N MET A 345 29.58 13.46 16.33
CA MET A 345 30.25 13.93 17.55
C MET A 345 31.44 13.07 17.93
N SER A 346 31.40 11.76 17.63
CA SER A 346 32.49 10.81 17.80
C SER A 346 32.27 9.58 16.90
N ARG A 347 33.17 8.60 16.96
CA ARG A 347 32.99 7.30 16.25
C ARG A 347 31.76 6.51 16.72
N VAL A 348 31.24 6.80 17.91
CA VAL A 348 30.14 6.09 18.57
C VAL A 348 28.92 6.98 18.85
N ARG A 349 28.95 8.25 18.41
CA ARG A 349 27.85 9.21 18.61
C ARG A 349 27.61 10.02 17.37
N ASN A 350 26.42 10.00 16.87
CA ASN A 350 25.96 10.86 15.78
C ASN A 350 24.56 11.42 16.04
N MET A 351 24.30 12.54 15.42
CA MET A 351 23.05 13.26 15.46
C MET A 351 22.70 13.70 14.05
N ASP A 352 21.49 13.46 13.65
CA ASP A 352 20.96 13.87 12.36
C ASP A 352 19.74 14.75 12.59
N PHE A 353 19.61 15.80 11.79
CA PHE A 353 18.44 16.67 11.71
C PHE A 353 18.02 16.78 10.25
N SER A 354 16.73 16.70 9.98
CA SER A 354 16.18 16.97 8.65
C SER A 354 14.93 17.81 8.72
N PHE A 355 14.81 18.71 7.75
CA PHE A 355 13.61 19.48 7.44
C PHE A 355 13.29 19.27 5.97
N ALA A 356 12.01 19.03 5.63
CA ALA A 356 11.53 18.95 4.27
C ALA A 356 10.16 19.62 4.15
N TYR A 357 9.98 20.41 3.12
CA TYR A 357 8.71 20.99 2.72
C TYR A 357 8.27 20.34 1.41
N HIS A 358 7.02 19.91 1.33
CA HIS A 358 6.44 19.24 0.20
C HIS A 358 5.12 19.89 -0.21
N THR A 359 4.84 19.94 -1.53
CA THR A 359 3.61 20.46 -2.11
C THR A 359 2.94 19.41 -2.96
N THR A 360 1.69 19.07 -2.67
CA THR A 360 0.86 18.19 -3.49
C THR A 360 -0.09 19.02 -4.34
N VAL A 361 -0.04 18.81 -5.65
CA VAL A 361 -1.00 19.37 -6.60
C VAL A 361 -2.15 18.37 -6.75
N PRO A 362 -3.44 18.79 -6.63
CA PRO A 362 -4.55 17.87 -6.83
C PRO A 362 -4.55 17.32 -8.26
N ASP A 363 -5.02 16.09 -8.44
CA ASP A 363 -5.21 15.52 -9.77
C ASP A 363 -6.13 16.40 -10.62
N LEU A 364 -5.81 16.58 -11.91
CA LEU A 364 -6.56 17.47 -12.80
C LEU A 364 -8.01 17.03 -12.99
N VAL A 365 -8.23 15.70 -13.14
CA VAL A 365 -9.58 15.15 -13.32
C VAL A 365 -10.44 15.38 -12.07
N SER A 366 -9.85 15.26 -10.88
CA SER A 366 -10.54 15.55 -9.62
C SER A 366 -11.03 16.99 -9.49
N THR A 367 -10.47 17.91 -10.29
CA THR A 367 -10.91 19.31 -10.36
C THR A 367 -12.03 19.56 -11.42
N LEU A 368 -12.51 18.53 -12.12
CA LEU A 368 -13.62 18.63 -13.05
C LEU A 368 -14.94 18.36 -12.35
N ALA A 369 -16.04 18.93 -12.89
CA ALA A 369 -17.38 18.79 -12.30
C ALA A 369 -18.10 17.52 -12.79
N TYR A 370 -17.44 16.36 -12.71
CA TYR A 370 -18.07 15.08 -13.07
C TYR A 370 -18.92 14.51 -11.93
N ARG A 371 -19.83 13.59 -12.27
CA ARG A 371 -20.64 12.81 -11.32
C ARG A 371 -20.66 11.33 -11.76
N ASN A 372 -20.09 10.46 -10.94
CA ASN A 372 -20.01 9.01 -11.19
C ASN A 372 -21.08 8.29 -10.35
N THR A 373 -21.99 7.60 -11.02
CA THR A 373 -23.12 6.86 -10.42
C THR A 373 -23.12 5.36 -10.74
N ILE A 374 -21.99 4.80 -11.20
CA ILE A 374 -21.85 3.36 -11.51
C ILE A 374 -22.26 2.49 -10.32
N ASN A 375 -21.83 2.89 -9.11
CA ASN A 375 -22.31 2.30 -7.89
C ASN A 375 -23.40 3.18 -7.31
N PRO A 376 -24.67 2.78 -7.36
CA PRO A 376 -25.78 3.63 -6.90
C PRO A 376 -25.76 3.90 -5.39
N LEU A 377 -25.06 3.07 -4.59
CA LEU A 377 -24.86 3.32 -3.15
C LEU A 377 -23.65 4.21 -2.83
N SER A 378 -22.76 4.46 -3.82
CA SER A 378 -21.55 5.24 -3.61
C SER A 378 -21.25 6.11 -4.82
N ILE A 379 -21.73 7.33 -4.77
CA ILE A 379 -21.59 8.33 -5.85
C ILE A 379 -20.33 9.15 -5.59
N SER A 380 -19.51 9.39 -6.63
CA SER A 380 -18.37 10.29 -6.53
C SER A 380 -18.50 11.49 -7.45
N VAL A 381 -18.12 12.66 -6.94
CA VAL A 381 -18.18 13.91 -7.70
C VAL A 381 -16.86 14.67 -7.63
N GLY A 382 -16.47 15.34 -8.71
CA GLY A 382 -15.29 16.15 -8.71
C GLY A 382 -15.51 17.53 -8.06
N ASN A 383 -14.41 18.27 -7.81
CA ASN A 383 -14.44 19.58 -7.17
C ASN A 383 -13.55 20.61 -7.88
N PRO A 384 -14.12 21.53 -8.65
CA PRO A 384 -13.35 22.59 -9.34
C PRO A 384 -12.57 23.55 -8.43
N PHE A 385 -12.88 23.55 -7.14
CA PHE A 385 -12.29 24.47 -6.14
C PHE A 385 -11.16 23.85 -5.33
N LEU A 386 -10.64 22.66 -5.75
CA LEU A 386 -9.52 22.04 -5.08
C LEU A 386 -8.25 22.87 -5.18
N GLY A 387 -7.70 23.23 -4.04
CA GLY A 387 -6.41 23.89 -3.91
C GLY A 387 -5.26 22.92 -3.64
N LYS A 388 -4.03 23.39 -3.77
CA LYS A 388 -2.82 22.66 -3.39
C LYS A 388 -2.83 22.40 -1.90
N SER A 389 -2.27 21.26 -1.50
CA SER A 389 -1.93 20.97 -0.12
C SER A 389 -0.42 21.05 0.09
N HIS A 390 -0.02 21.35 1.32
CA HIS A 390 1.38 21.45 1.69
C HIS A 390 1.64 20.68 2.98
N SER A 391 2.85 20.16 3.12
CA SER A 391 3.30 19.59 4.37
C SER A 391 4.74 19.97 4.66
N HIS A 392 5.07 20.13 5.92
CA HIS A 392 6.46 20.18 6.34
C HIS A 392 6.71 19.14 7.41
N THR A 393 7.85 18.46 7.29
CA THR A 393 8.28 17.43 8.22
C THR A 393 9.65 17.79 8.75
N THR A 394 9.76 17.82 10.08
CA THR A 394 11.03 17.97 10.80
C THR A 394 11.34 16.67 11.51
N LYS A 395 12.55 16.13 11.32
CA LYS A 395 12.99 14.91 12.00
C LYS A 395 14.32 15.15 12.68
N TYR A 396 14.45 14.56 13.84
CA TYR A 396 15.65 14.53 14.64
C TYR A 396 15.98 13.08 15.00
N SER A 397 17.24 12.67 14.90
CA SER A 397 17.70 11.39 15.40
C SER A 397 19.02 11.54 16.14
N TYR A 398 19.18 10.78 17.20
CA TYR A 398 20.40 10.67 17.98
C TYR A 398 20.73 9.19 18.14
N HIS A 399 21.98 8.85 17.88
CA HIS A 399 22.47 7.48 18.00
C HIS A 399 23.74 7.46 18.83
N ARG A 400 23.82 6.53 19.79
CA ARG A 400 24.98 6.32 20.65
C ARG A 400 25.25 4.84 20.87
N MET A 401 26.52 4.44 20.78
CA MET A 401 27.01 3.11 21.14
C MET A 401 27.97 3.17 22.32
N TRP A 402 27.83 2.23 23.25
CA TRP A 402 28.77 1.97 24.34
C TRP A 402 29.42 0.61 24.09
N LEU A 403 30.52 0.58 23.35
CA LEU A 403 31.15 -0.65 22.86
C LEU A 403 31.49 -1.65 23.97
N ARG A 404 32.03 -1.16 25.11
CA ARG A 404 32.36 -2.07 26.24
C ARG A 404 31.16 -2.67 26.93
N LYS A 405 30.01 -2.00 26.89
CA LYS A 405 28.75 -2.44 27.50
C LYS A 405 27.84 -3.14 26.47
N GLN A 406 28.26 -3.16 25.20
CA GLN A 406 27.47 -3.69 24.09
C GLN A 406 26.06 -3.06 24.00
N ILE A 407 25.97 -1.75 24.30
CA ILE A 407 24.70 -1.01 24.27
C ILE A 407 24.66 -0.10 23.04
N VAL A 408 23.53 -0.15 22.34
CA VAL A 408 23.16 0.80 21.28
C VAL A 408 21.88 1.50 21.69
N LEU A 409 21.88 2.82 21.67
CA LEU A 409 20.70 3.65 21.93
C LEU A 409 20.45 4.54 20.72
N GLY A 410 19.26 4.46 20.16
CA GLY A 410 18.73 5.35 19.14
C GLY A 410 17.51 6.12 19.68
N LEU A 411 17.52 7.44 19.52
CA LEU A 411 16.39 8.30 19.83
C LEU A 411 15.94 8.99 18.55
N THR A 412 14.65 9.02 18.28
CA THR A 412 14.07 9.72 17.13
C THR A 412 12.91 10.60 17.57
N ALA A 413 12.78 11.76 16.95
CA ALA A 413 11.62 12.63 17.10
C ALA A 413 11.23 13.14 15.71
N SER A 414 9.96 13.13 15.39
CA SER A 414 9.46 13.74 14.15
C SER A 414 8.21 14.55 14.41
N TYR A 415 8.09 15.65 13.70
CA TYR A 415 6.90 16.49 13.65
C TYR A 415 6.51 16.72 12.20
N THR A 416 5.27 16.46 11.87
CA THR A 416 4.68 16.77 10.56
C THR A 416 3.50 17.69 10.74
N LYS A 417 3.48 18.79 9.98
CA LYS A 417 2.35 19.71 9.86
C LYS A 417 1.78 19.62 8.46
N GLU A 418 0.49 19.38 8.36
CA GLU A 418 -0.26 19.47 7.11
C GLU A 418 -0.98 20.81 7.02
N ILE A 419 -0.97 21.41 5.85
CA ILE A 419 -1.60 22.71 5.55
C ILE A 419 -2.51 22.49 4.34
N ASN A 420 -3.79 22.75 4.52
CA ASN A 420 -4.79 22.62 3.47
C ASN A 420 -4.84 21.22 2.81
N PRO A 421 -4.75 20.09 3.59
CA PRO A 421 -4.78 18.76 3.01
C PRO A 421 -6.09 18.50 2.28
N ILE A 422 -6.04 17.63 1.27
CA ILE A 422 -7.23 17.18 0.55
C ILE A 422 -7.80 15.98 1.30
N ALA A 423 -9.04 16.09 1.73
CA ALA A 423 -9.82 15.02 2.34
C ALA A 423 -11.12 14.82 1.57
N THR A 424 -11.80 13.72 1.81
CA THR A 424 -13.10 13.46 1.19
C THR A 424 -14.23 13.99 2.09
N LEU A 425 -15.10 14.84 1.53
CA LEU A 425 -16.39 15.15 2.10
C LEU A 425 -17.35 14.03 1.75
N TYR A 426 -18.02 13.46 2.75
CA TYR A 426 -19.09 12.50 2.55
C TYR A 426 -20.44 13.14 2.87
N ARG A 427 -21.40 12.96 1.98
CA ARG A 427 -22.81 13.29 2.17
C ARG A 427 -23.59 11.97 2.19
N TYR A 428 -24.29 11.73 3.28
CA TYR A 428 -25.03 10.49 3.48
C TYR A 428 -26.53 10.78 3.47
N ASN A 429 -27.27 10.02 2.65
CA ASN A 429 -28.73 10.03 2.65
C ASN A 429 -29.26 8.91 3.54
N SER A 430 -29.83 9.24 4.71
CA SER A 430 -30.30 8.27 5.70
C SER A 430 -31.53 7.46 5.26
N ALA A 431 -32.31 7.93 4.29
CA ALA A 431 -33.44 7.21 3.75
C ALA A 431 -33.00 6.11 2.78
N THR A 432 -32.03 6.41 1.89
CA THR A 432 -31.60 5.51 0.83
C THR A 432 -30.29 4.77 1.14
N GLY A 433 -29.56 5.17 2.19
CA GLY A 433 -28.23 4.62 2.49
C GLY A 433 -27.14 5.02 1.50
N VAL A 434 -27.39 5.97 0.61
CA VAL A 434 -26.46 6.42 -0.44
C VAL A 434 -25.43 7.39 0.13
N TYR A 435 -24.16 7.14 -0.19
CA TYR A 435 -23.05 8.08 0.07
C TYR A 435 -22.68 8.84 -1.20
N GLU A 436 -22.58 10.16 -1.10
CA GLU A 436 -21.91 10.98 -2.11
C GLU A 436 -20.59 11.47 -1.57
N SER A 437 -19.50 11.20 -2.30
CA SER A 437 -18.14 11.58 -1.94
C SER A 437 -17.61 12.69 -2.83
N LYS A 438 -16.97 13.71 -2.23
CA LYS A 438 -16.37 14.85 -2.93
C LYS A 438 -15.03 15.21 -2.32
N PRO A 439 -13.93 15.32 -3.09
CA PRO A 439 -12.67 15.78 -2.56
C PRO A 439 -12.75 17.27 -2.17
N MET A 440 -12.25 17.63 -1.00
CA MET A 440 -12.24 19.01 -0.50
C MET A 440 -10.95 19.28 0.29
N ASN A 441 -10.51 20.54 0.27
CA ASN A 441 -9.47 20.95 1.19
C ASN A 441 -10.07 21.15 2.59
N VAL A 442 -9.37 20.64 3.60
CA VAL A 442 -9.79 20.74 5.01
C VAL A 442 -8.74 21.50 5.82
N LYS A 443 -9.09 21.86 7.05
CA LYS A 443 -8.11 22.36 8.01
C LYS A 443 -7.02 21.32 8.20
N GLY A 444 -5.76 21.76 8.17
CA GLY A 444 -4.60 20.87 8.33
C GLY A 444 -4.49 20.28 9.73
N GLY A 445 -3.94 19.07 9.78
CA GLY A 445 -3.59 18.37 11.00
C GLY A 445 -2.11 18.50 11.36
N ASP A 446 -1.73 17.91 12.47
CA ASP A 446 -0.35 17.73 12.86
C ASP A 446 -0.12 16.37 13.51
N SER A 447 1.10 15.88 13.42
CA SER A 447 1.49 14.63 14.03
C SER A 447 2.89 14.72 14.65
N TRP A 448 3.02 14.11 15.81
CA TRP A 448 4.26 13.92 16.55
C TRP A 448 4.56 12.43 16.67
N LYS A 449 5.81 12.07 16.49
CA LYS A 449 6.26 10.70 16.71
C LYS A 449 7.60 10.71 17.41
N PHE A 450 7.70 9.97 18.53
CA PHE A 450 8.92 9.77 19.31
C PHE A 450 9.25 8.28 19.29
N GLY A 451 10.52 7.96 19.07
CA GLY A 451 10.99 6.58 19.06
C GLY A 451 12.25 6.42 19.91
N VAL A 452 12.30 5.31 20.63
CA VAL A 452 13.46 4.84 21.39
C VAL A 452 13.79 3.44 20.89
N ASN A 453 15.02 3.24 20.42
CA ASN A 453 15.56 1.93 20.08
C ASN A 453 16.69 1.62 21.06
N TYR A 454 16.54 0.54 21.79
CA TYR A 454 17.55 0.05 22.74
C TYR A 454 17.97 -1.34 22.36
N ASP A 455 19.26 -1.60 22.29
CA ASP A 455 19.84 -2.90 21.97
C ASP A 455 21.04 -3.12 22.88
N GLN A 456 21.06 -4.24 23.62
CA GLN A 456 22.10 -4.59 24.55
C GLN A 456 22.48 -6.08 24.46
N GLY A 457 23.76 -6.35 24.25
CA GLY A 457 24.35 -7.65 24.53
C GLY A 457 24.60 -7.80 26.03
N ILE A 458 24.12 -8.89 26.62
CA ILE A 458 24.26 -9.21 28.04
C ILE A 458 25.08 -10.50 28.17
N GLY A 459 26.34 -10.35 28.57
CA GLY A 459 27.28 -11.46 28.57
C GLY A 459 27.58 -11.99 27.17
N ALA A 460 27.75 -13.32 27.04
CA ALA A 460 28.12 -13.96 25.78
C ALA A 460 26.92 -14.49 24.98
N TYR A 461 25.76 -14.60 25.62
CA TYR A 461 24.66 -15.40 25.06
C TYR A 461 23.31 -14.68 25.02
N PHE A 462 23.13 -13.62 25.78
CA PHE A 462 21.85 -12.90 25.82
C PHE A 462 21.91 -11.59 25.05
N ARG A 463 20.81 -11.26 24.38
CA ARG A 463 20.58 -9.99 23.72
C ARG A 463 19.18 -9.49 24.06
N LEU A 464 19.10 -8.22 24.47
CA LEU A 464 17.86 -7.50 24.71
C LEU A 464 17.70 -6.43 23.64
N MET A 465 16.60 -6.46 22.91
CA MET A 465 16.18 -5.40 22.00
C MET A 465 14.83 -4.86 22.43
N ASN A 466 14.69 -3.54 22.43
CA ASN A 466 13.41 -2.89 22.64
C ASN A 466 13.28 -1.69 21.70
N LYS A 467 12.16 -1.59 21.00
CA LYS A 467 11.78 -0.44 20.17
C LYS A 467 10.45 0.08 20.69
N LEU A 468 10.45 1.27 21.23
CA LEU A 468 9.26 1.97 21.68
C LEU A 468 8.98 3.14 20.74
N SER A 469 7.76 3.28 20.27
CA SER A 469 7.27 4.40 19.48
C SER A 469 6.02 4.99 20.13
N LEU A 470 6.06 6.28 20.42
CA LEU A 470 4.93 7.06 20.89
C LEU A 470 4.48 7.99 19.79
N GLN A 471 3.19 8.02 19.49
CA GLN A 471 2.63 8.91 18.47
C GLN A 471 1.46 9.70 19.01
N ALA A 472 1.33 10.95 18.56
CA ALA A 472 0.18 11.79 18.80
C ALA A 472 -0.15 12.54 17.51
N SER A 473 -1.40 12.48 17.08
CA SER A 473 -1.85 13.15 15.85
C SER A 473 -3.25 13.70 15.97
N GLN A 474 -3.56 14.68 15.13
CA GLN A 474 -4.91 15.16 14.92
C GLN A 474 -5.22 15.26 13.44
N SER A 475 -6.43 14.86 13.08
CA SER A 475 -6.94 14.90 11.71
C SER A 475 -8.38 15.44 11.70
N TYR A 476 -8.78 15.94 10.53
CA TYR A 476 -10.08 16.52 10.29
C TYR A 476 -10.73 15.87 9.07
N GLY A 477 -12.04 15.70 9.11
CA GLY A 477 -12.82 15.20 7.99
C GLY A 477 -14.21 15.81 7.97
N PHE A 478 -14.85 15.85 6.81
CA PHE A 478 -16.22 16.32 6.66
C PHE A 478 -17.16 15.13 6.47
N LEU A 479 -18.24 15.12 7.26
CA LEU A 479 -19.36 14.23 7.07
C LEU A 479 -20.66 14.99 7.32
N THR A 480 -21.62 14.82 6.45
CA THR A 480 -22.93 15.47 6.54
C THR A 480 -24.02 14.46 6.24
N VAL A 481 -25.06 14.44 7.06
CA VAL A 481 -26.32 13.76 6.72
C VAL A 481 -27.19 14.73 5.94
N VAL A 482 -27.54 14.34 4.73
CA VAL A 482 -28.48 15.09 3.89
C VAL A 482 -29.90 14.75 4.38
N ASP A 483 -30.63 15.76 4.84
CA ASP A 483 -32.07 15.66 4.99
C ASP A 483 -32.70 15.96 3.63
N ASN A 484 -33.62 15.11 3.14
CA ASN A 484 -34.34 15.35 1.90
C ASN A 484 -35.14 16.66 1.90
N ASN A 485 -35.37 17.21 3.11
CA ASN A 485 -36.10 18.49 3.31
C ASN A 485 -35.17 19.72 3.34
N ASP A 486 -33.82 19.52 3.44
CA ASP A 486 -32.85 20.62 3.42
C ASP A 486 -31.61 20.24 2.61
N PRO A 487 -31.61 20.45 1.27
CA PRO A 487 -30.47 20.16 0.41
C PRO A 487 -29.25 21.08 0.68
N ASN A 488 -29.41 22.14 1.47
CA ASN A 488 -28.37 23.12 1.80
C ASN A 488 -27.67 22.82 3.13
N THR A 489 -27.82 21.60 3.68
CA THR A 489 -27.14 21.21 4.93
C THR A 489 -25.65 21.50 4.85
N VAL A 490 -25.13 22.32 5.76
CA VAL A 490 -23.72 22.70 5.83
C VAL A 490 -22.90 21.49 6.29
N PRO A 491 -21.80 21.17 5.61
CA PRO A 491 -20.91 20.08 6.03
C PRO A 491 -20.38 20.28 7.45
N ALA A 492 -20.57 19.29 8.32
CA ALA A 492 -20.00 19.31 9.65
C ALA A 492 -18.54 18.82 9.62
N LEU A 493 -17.66 19.59 10.27
CA LEU A 493 -16.26 19.22 10.42
C LEU A 493 -16.11 18.36 11.68
N ASN A 494 -15.64 17.14 11.51
CA ASN A 494 -15.29 16.23 12.60
C ASN A 494 -13.78 16.27 12.86
N HIS A 495 -13.43 16.16 14.13
CA HIS A 495 -12.06 16.16 14.59
C HIS A 495 -11.73 14.85 15.33
N GLN A 496 -10.61 14.25 14.97
CA GLN A 496 -10.06 13.07 15.63
C GLN A 496 -8.69 13.39 16.22
N LYS A 497 -8.49 13.05 17.49
CA LYS A 497 -7.18 13.04 18.15
C LYS A 497 -6.77 11.60 18.44
N THR A 498 -5.59 11.23 18.03
CA THR A 498 -5.03 9.90 18.23
C THR A 498 -3.78 9.98 19.09
N VAL A 499 -3.68 9.12 20.08
CA VAL A 499 -2.45 8.83 20.83
C VAL A 499 -2.20 7.35 20.71
N GLY A 500 -0.98 6.95 20.30
CA GLY A 500 -0.61 5.56 20.11
C GLY A 500 0.71 5.21 20.77
N ILE A 501 0.84 3.96 21.15
CA ILE A 501 2.05 3.32 21.67
C ILE A 501 2.25 2.04 20.84
N ASP A 502 3.42 1.93 20.22
CA ASP A 502 3.88 0.71 19.56
C ASP A 502 5.17 0.28 20.25
N GLU A 503 5.22 -0.95 20.73
CA GLU A 503 6.40 -1.53 21.35
C GLU A 503 6.74 -2.88 20.71
N ASP A 504 8.04 -3.04 20.39
CA ASP A 504 8.66 -4.29 19.97
C ASP A 504 9.74 -4.64 21.00
N PHE A 505 9.49 -5.65 21.81
CA PHE A 505 10.44 -6.21 22.76
C PHE A 505 10.93 -7.57 22.28
N ASP A 506 12.23 -7.85 22.42
CA ASP A 506 12.84 -9.15 22.14
C ASP A 506 13.96 -9.42 23.14
N LEU A 507 13.88 -10.54 23.81
CA LEU A 507 14.93 -11.09 24.67
C LEU A 507 15.37 -12.43 24.10
N SER A 508 16.57 -12.49 23.55
CA SER A 508 17.11 -13.69 22.93
C SER A 508 18.29 -14.27 23.73
N TYR A 509 18.32 -15.59 23.78
CA TYR A 509 19.45 -16.40 24.21
C TYR A 509 19.97 -17.16 23.01
N GLU A 510 21.26 -17.02 22.69
CA GLU A 510 21.87 -17.60 21.50
C GLU A 510 23.18 -18.32 21.82
N THR A 511 23.25 -19.58 21.41
CA THR A 511 24.45 -20.40 21.38
C THR A 511 24.64 -20.98 19.98
N ASN A 512 25.70 -21.75 19.76
CA ASN A 512 25.94 -22.41 18.46
C ASN A 512 24.84 -23.41 18.09
N THR A 513 24.17 -24.00 19.08
CA THR A 513 23.18 -25.09 18.90
C THR A 513 21.76 -24.69 19.21
N LEU A 514 21.56 -23.73 20.10
CA LEU A 514 20.23 -23.34 20.58
C LEU A 514 20.08 -21.81 20.53
N GLN A 515 18.99 -21.36 19.94
CA GLN A 515 18.52 -19.98 20.03
C GLN A 515 17.09 -19.99 20.57
N LEU A 516 16.86 -19.22 21.63
CA LEU A 516 15.53 -18.99 22.21
C LEU A 516 15.27 -17.50 22.16
N SER A 517 14.08 -17.08 21.75
CA SER A 517 13.64 -15.70 21.73
C SER A 517 12.26 -15.58 22.36
N LEU A 518 12.16 -14.77 23.40
CA LEU A 518 10.89 -14.28 23.94
C LEU A 518 10.65 -12.90 23.34
N TYR A 519 9.52 -12.72 22.69
CA TYR A 519 9.17 -11.44 22.08
C TYR A 519 7.78 -10.97 22.48
N ASP A 520 7.60 -9.67 22.55
CA ASP A 520 6.33 -9.00 22.75
C ASP A 520 6.15 -7.89 21.72
N ARG A 521 4.99 -7.83 21.10
CA ARG A 521 4.59 -6.80 20.13
C ARG A 521 3.29 -6.17 20.62
N LEU A 522 3.39 -4.97 21.17
CA LEU A 522 2.27 -4.23 21.71
C LEU A 522 1.92 -3.08 20.77
N GLN A 523 0.66 -2.97 20.41
CA GLN A 523 0.09 -1.82 19.72
C GLN A 523 -1.16 -1.37 20.48
N TRP A 524 -1.10 -0.18 21.03
CA TRP A 524 -2.23 0.45 21.70
C TRP A 524 -2.50 1.81 21.11
N ASN A 525 -3.76 2.09 20.77
CA ASN A 525 -4.20 3.37 20.24
C ASN A 525 -5.38 3.88 21.03
N ARG A 526 -5.41 5.18 21.25
CA ARG A 526 -6.56 5.91 21.82
C ARG A 526 -7.04 6.92 20.81
N TYR A 527 -8.27 6.72 20.35
CA TYR A 527 -8.97 7.63 19.47
C TYR A 527 -9.98 8.45 20.27
N ARG A 528 -9.91 9.76 20.12
CA ARG A 528 -10.84 10.71 20.72
C ARG A 528 -11.50 11.53 19.62
N TYR A 529 -12.81 11.61 19.68
CA TYR A 529 -13.65 12.35 18.75
C TYR A 529 -14.29 13.53 19.45
N ASP A 530 -14.88 14.46 18.68
CA ASP A 530 -15.63 15.60 19.25
C ASP A 530 -16.84 15.12 20.07
N ASP A 531 -17.50 14.04 19.62
CA ASP A 531 -18.45 13.30 20.44
C ASP A 531 -17.75 12.14 21.16
N ALA A 532 -17.72 12.24 22.49
CA ALA A 532 -17.02 11.28 23.34
C ALA A 532 -17.61 9.85 23.29
N SER A 533 -18.86 9.69 22.82
CA SER A 533 -19.50 8.37 22.67
C SER A 533 -18.82 7.49 21.61
N TYR A 534 -18.01 8.08 20.73
CA TYR A 534 -17.24 7.39 19.70
C TYR A 534 -15.79 7.07 20.11
N ASN A 535 -15.38 7.47 21.30
CA ASN A 535 -14.03 7.19 21.79
C ASN A 535 -13.77 5.69 21.91
N MET A 536 -12.56 5.26 21.54
CA MET A 536 -12.15 3.86 21.59
C MET A 536 -10.66 3.72 21.91
N HIS A 537 -10.26 2.53 22.36
CA HIS A 537 -8.92 2.26 22.84
C HIS A 537 -8.39 0.88 22.37
N PRO A 538 -8.42 0.56 21.07
CA PRO A 538 -8.04 -0.75 20.58
C PRO A 538 -6.61 -1.12 21.03
N LEU A 539 -6.48 -2.33 21.55
CA LEU A 539 -5.23 -2.93 21.98
C LEU A 539 -5.01 -4.22 21.19
N TYR A 540 -3.82 -4.35 20.61
CA TYR A 540 -3.29 -5.58 20.06
C TYR A 540 -1.97 -5.90 20.74
N ASN A 541 -1.84 -7.13 21.23
CA ASN A 541 -0.61 -7.65 21.79
C ASN A 541 -0.31 -9.02 21.21
N ARG A 542 0.94 -9.27 20.84
CA ARG A 542 1.44 -10.57 20.42
C ARG A 542 2.64 -10.93 21.28
N LEU A 543 2.41 -11.82 22.24
CA LEU A 543 3.45 -12.38 23.10
C LEU A 543 3.82 -13.79 22.60
N GLY A 544 5.07 -14.03 22.27
CA GLY A 544 5.47 -15.30 21.71
C GLY A 544 6.88 -15.75 22.10
N VAL A 545 7.10 -17.04 21.88
CA VAL A 545 8.40 -17.69 22.05
C VAL A 545 8.78 -18.38 20.74
N THR A 546 9.99 -18.11 20.27
CA THR A 546 10.61 -18.82 19.15
C THR A 546 11.80 -19.62 19.67
N ALA A 547 11.86 -20.91 19.31
CA ALA A 547 12.98 -21.79 19.61
C ALA A 547 13.59 -22.31 18.30
N MET A 548 14.89 -22.12 18.12
CA MET A 548 15.66 -22.69 17.01
C MET A 548 16.73 -23.63 17.54
N LEU A 549 16.70 -24.89 17.09
CA LEU A 549 17.67 -25.93 17.42
C LEU A 549 18.45 -26.30 16.18
N LYS A 550 19.78 -26.13 16.22
CA LYS A 550 20.73 -26.46 15.15
C LYS A 550 21.49 -27.72 15.53
N LEU A 551 21.06 -28.87 15.03
CA LEU A 551 21.70 -30.18 15.23
C LEU A 551 22.05 -30.74 13.85
N GLU A 552 23.24 -30.43 13.35
CA GLU A 552 23.64 -30.95 12.01
C GLU A 552 23.40 -32.45 11.89
N PRO A 553 22.69 -32.90 10.85
CA PRO A 553 22.25 -32.18 9.64
C PRO A 553 20.86 -31.54 9.73
N PHE A 554 20.26 -31.46 10.92
CA PHE A 554 18.92 -30.92 11.16
C PHE A 554 18.96 -29.50 11.72
N GLN A 555 17.99 -28.67 11.31
CA GLN A 555 17.63 -27.44 11.96
C GLN A 555 16.11 -27.45 12.19
N VAL A 556 15.69 -27.18 13.41
CA VAL A 556 14.28 -27.14 13.81
C VAL A 556 13.98 -25.74 14.35
N VAL A 557 12.94 -25.11 13.84
CA VAL A 557 12.42 -23.84 14.37
C VAL A 557 10.96 -24.04 14.73
N ALA A 558 10.60 -23.71 15.97
CA ALA A 558 9.23 -23.72 16.45
C ALA A 558 8.87 -22.36 17.03
N GLU A 559 7.68 -21.88 16.75
CA GLU A 559 7.11 -20.65 17.29
C GLU A 559 5.74 -20.93 17.88
N VAL A 560 5.46 -20.34 19.04
CA VAL A 560 4.13 -20.28 19.65
C VAL A 560 3.91 -18.84 20.12
N ALA A 561 2.78 -18.25 19.76
CA ALA A 561 2.42 -16.88 20.15
C ALA A 561 0.95 -16.78 20.55
N ASP A 562 0.67 -16.00 21.58
CA ASP A 562 -0.67 -15.54 21.94
C ASP A 562 -0.93 -14.17 21.30
N HIS A 563 -1.95 -14.10 20.46
CA HIS A 563 -2.47 -12.88 19.85
C HIS A 563 -3.68 -12.42 20.66
N PHE A 564 -3.48 -11.42 21.49
CA PHE A 564 -4.54 -10.81 22.29
C PHE A 564 -5.03 -9.51 21.65
N ARG A 565 -6.34 -9.34 21.57
CA ARG A 565 -7.01 -8.14 21.10
C ARG A 565 -8.12 -7.73 22.05
N SER A 566 -8.31 -6.42 22.24
CA SER A 566 -9.41 -5.88 23.04
C SER A 566 -9.84 -4.49 22.54
N ASP A 567 -11.08 -4.13 22.85
CA ASP A 567 -11.71 -2.85 22.52
C ASP A 567 -11.86 -2.60 20.99
N TYR A 568 -11.96 -3.69 20.21
CA TYR A 568 -12.46 -3.64 18.85
C TYR A 568 -13.99 -3.76 18.87
N ALA A 569 -14.67 -3.13 17.91
CA ALA A 569 -16.12 -3.15 17.85
C ALA A 569 -16.65 -4.52 17.42
N THR A 570 -15.96 -5.16 16.48
CA THR A 570 -16.30 -6.50 16.05
C THR A 570 -15.89 -7.48 17.14
N SER A 571 -16.88 -8.14 17.78
CA SER A 571 -16.65 -9.02 18.93
C SER A 571 -15.67 -10.15 18.63
N GLU A 572 -15.72 -10.70 17.39
CA GLU A 572 -14.85 -11.78 16.92
C GLU A 572 -13.37 -11.39 16.84
N MET A 573 -13.07 -10.10 16.75
CA MET A 573 -11.71 -9.59 16.79
C MET A 573 -11.11 -9.61 18.19
N ASN A 574 -11.95 -9.58 19.23
CA ASN A 574 -11.50 -9.54 20.64
C ASN A 574 -11.18 -10.93 21.19
N GLY A 575 -10.26 -10.97 22.17
CA GLY A 575 -9.89 -12.21 22.87
C GLY A 575 -8.48 -12.70 22.55
N HIS A 576 -8.22 -13.95 22.87
CA HIS A 576 -6.93 -14.62 22.73
C HIS A 576 -6.96 -15.65 21.61
N LYS A 577 -5.92 -15.68 20.79
CA LYS A 577 -5.71 -16.70 19.75
C LYS A 577 -4.27 -17.20 19.81
N ILE A 578 -4.11 -18.49 20.07
CA ILE A 578 -2.79 -19.12 20.10
C ILE A 578 -2.45 -19.63 18.69
N ILE A 579 -1.39 -19.10 18.13
CA ILE A 579 -0.88 -19.40 16.80
C ILE A 579 0.48 -20.07 16.94
N SER A 580 0.76 -21.03 16.07
CA SER A 580 2.01 -21.79 16.15
C SER A 580 2.50 -22.19 14.77
N SER A 581 3.81 -22.23 14.59
CA SER A 581 4.44 -22.71 13.38
C SER A 581 5.62 -23.63 13.68
N LEU A 582 5.94 -24.53 12.74
CA LEU A 582 7.07 -25.46 12.83
C LEU A 582 7.79 -25.51 11.48
N SER A 583 9.11 -25.35 11.53
CA SER A 583 9.99 -25.58 10.38
C SER A 583 11.04 -26.64 10.73
N VAL A 584 11.22 -27.61 9.85
CA VAL A 584 12.25 -28.64 9.97
C VAL A 584 13.05 -28.68 8.67
N ASP A 585 14.34 -28.41 8.77
CA ASP A 585 15.28 -28.47 7.66
C ASP A 585 16.22 -29.64 7.84
N TYR A 586 16.39 -30.44 6.81
CA TYR A 586 17.35 -31.55 6.74
C TYR A 586 18.32 -31.34 5.58
N SER A 587 19.61 -31.16 5.90
CA SER A 587 20.67 -30.94 4.92
C SER A 587 21.49 -32.21 4.74
N PHE A 588 21.67 -32.65 3.48
CA PHE A 588 22.43 -33.89 3.14
C PHE A 588 23.22 -33.69 1.87
N CYS A 589 23.93 -34.76 1.38
CA CYS A 589 24.84 -34.67 0.26
C CYS A 589 25.92 -33.59 0.41
N LYS A 590 26.56 -33.47 1.57
CA LYS A 590 27.55 -32.42 1.89
C LYS A 590 26.95 -31.01 1.71
N ASN A 591 25.72 -30.78 2.24
CA ASN A 591 24.94 -29.54 2.17
C ASN A 591 24.55 -29.09 0.74
N LYS A 592 24.58 -30.01 -0.23
CA LYS A 592 24.08 -29.74 -1.61
C LYS A 592 22.58 -29.97 -1.73
N CYS A 593 22.02 -30.85 -0.91
CA CYS A 593 20.61 -31.15 -0.84
C CYS A 593 20.02 -30.61 0.46
N ARG A 594 18.88 -29.98 0.42
CA ARG A 594 18.10 -29.56 1.58
C ARG A 594 16.64 -29.94 1.37
N LEU A 595 16.07 -30.61 2.36
CA LEU A 595 14.64 -30.88 2.47
C LEU A 595 14.10 -30.02 3.60
N SER A 596 13.11 -29.18 3.31
CA SER A 596 12.50 -28.26 4.26
C SER A 596 11.01 -28.57 4.38
N LEU A 597 10.54 -28.86 5.59
CA LEU A 597 9.13 -28.95 5.94
C LEU A 597 8.77 -27.69 6.72
N TYR A 598 7.76 -26.97 6.31
CA TYR A 598 7.19 -25.83 7.04
C TYR A 598 5.70 -26.08 7.25
N ILE A 599 5.25 -25.95 8.49
CA ILE A 599 3.83 -26.04 8.88
C ILE A 599 3.47 -24.72 9.52
N ASP A 600 2.50 -24.03 8.97
CA ASP A 600 1.96 -22.78 9.49
C ASP A 600 0.64 -23.02 10.23
N ASP A 601 0.41 -22.23 11.26
CA ASP A 601 -0.77 -22.27 12.13
C ASP A 601 -1.29 -23.68 12.44
N ILE A 602 -0.48 -24.49 13.16
CA ILE A 602 -0.75 -25.89 13.49
C ILE A 602 -2.14 -26.06 14.12
N PHE A 603 -2.65 -25.05 14.84
CA PHE A 603 -3.94 -25.12 15.54
C PHE A 603 -5.12 -24.58 14.71
N ASN A 604 -4.89 -24.07 13.50
CA ASN A 604 -5.90 -23.48 12.61
C ASN A 604 -6.73 -22.39 13.32
N LYS A 605 -6.06 -21.40 13.89
CA LYS A 605 -6.66 -20.31 14.69
C LYS A 605 -6.40 -18.91 14.14
N ASP A 606 -5.47 -18.77 13.17
CA ASP A 606 -5.15 -17.47 12.62
C ASP A 606 -6.28 -16.95 11.74
N ILE A 607 -6.57 -15.68 11.87
CA ILE A 607 -7.46 -14.91 10.98
C ILE A 607 -6.80 -13.54 10.85
N TYR A 608 -6.64 -13.08 9.61
CA TYR A 608 -6.13 -11.75 9.37
C TYR A 608 -7.20 -10.72 9.71
N TYR A 609 -6.85 -9.75 10.55
CA TYR A 609 -7.71 -8.64 10.90
C TYR A 609 -7.06 -7.32 10.47
N ASP A 610 -7.84 -6.46 9.82
CA ASP A 610 -7.46 -5.08 9.52
C ASP A 610 -8.44 -4.10 10.16
N SER A 611 -7.94 -2.92 10.53
CA SER A 611 -8.76 -1.87 11.12
C SER A 611 -8.27 -0.50 10.71
N LYS A 612 -9.21 0.39 10.37
CA LYS A 612 -8.92 1.77 9.99
C LYS A 612 -9.89 2.72 10.66
N TYR A 613 -9.34 3.75 11.29
CA TYR A 613 -10.10 4.75 12.04
C TYR A 613 -9.86 6.15 11.47
N THR A 614 -10.93 6.85 11.13
CA THR A 614 -10.90 8.22 10.59
C THR A 614 -11.72 9.17 11.47
N ALA A 615 -11.74 10.45 11.17
CA ALA A 615 -12.51 11.44 11.94
C ALA A 615 -14.02 11.18 11.96
N PHE A 616 -14.54 10.29 11.13
CA PHE A 616 -15.98 10.03 11.00
C PHE A 616 -16.33 8.57 10.74
N GLN A 617 -15.35 7.68 10.64
CA GLN A 617 -15.57 6.28 10.27
C GLN A 617 -14.63 5.33 10.98
N ARG A 618 -15.17 4.22 11.43
CA ARG A 618 -14.44 3.04 11.87
C ARG A 618 -14.71 1.91 10.88
N TYR A 619 -13.65 1.33 10.38
CA TYR A 619 -13.68 0.18 9.50
C TYR A 619 -12.90 -0.95 10.17
N GLU A 620 -13.49 -2.13 10.24
CA GLU A 620 -12.89 -3.36 10.73
C GLU A 620 -13.20 -4.48 9.76
N SER A 621 -12.21 -5.32 9.45
CA SER A 621 -12.39 -6.49 8.59
C SER A 621 -11.68 -7.70 9.15
N ALA A 622 -12.29 -8.85 8.93
CA ALA A 622 -11.70 -10.16 9.13
C ALA A 622 -11.59 -10.83 7.76
N GLU A 623 -10.40 -11.30 7.41
CA GLU A 623 -10.15 -11.98 6.15
C GLU A 623 -9.65 -13.39 6.43
N ASN A 624 -10.36 -14.37 5.89
CA ASN A 624 -9.93 -15.76 5.94
C ASN A 624 -9.13 -16.08 4.67
N TYR A 625 -7.84 -16.33 4.86
CA TYR A 625 -6.92 -16.75 3.81
C TYR A 625 -6.28 -18.09 4.22
N ILE A 626 -5.53 -18.70 3.33
CA ILE A 626 -4.84 -19.95 3.64
C ILE A 626 -3.76 -19.67 4.69
N HIS A 627 -4.05 -20.00 5.94
CA HIS A 627 -3.12 -19.85 7.06
C HIS A 627 -2.72 -21.19 7.69
N HIS A 628 -3.52 -22.24 7.51
CA HIS A 628 -3.19 -23.59 7.97
C HIS A 628 -2.72 -24.43 6.78
N TYR A 629 -1.42 -24.60 6.63
CA TYR A 629 -0.84 -25.37 5.54
C TYR A 629 0.50 -26.02 5.91
N ALA A 630 0.86 -27.05 5.16
CA ALA A 630 2.18 -27.66 5.21
C ALA A 630 2.85 -27.54 3.84
N ASN A 631 4.08 -27.06 3.82
CA ASN A 631 4.90 -26.94 2.62
C ASN A 631 6.15 -27.81 2.74
N LEU A 632 6.37 -28.70 1.75
CA LEU A 632 7.57 -29.51 1.63
C LEU A 632 8.38 -29.03 0.44
N THR A 633 9.59 -28.52 0.71
CA THR A 633 10.49 -27.98 -0.31
C THR A 633 11.76 -28.82 -0.41
N PHE A 634 12.11 -29.23 -1.61
CA PHE A 634 13.41 -29.83 -1.90
C PHE A 634 14.28 -28.86 -2.69
N THR A 635 15.48 -28.59 -2.17
CA THR A 635 16.46 -27.72 -2.83
C THR A 635 17.72 -28.51 -3.14
N TYR A 636 18.19 -28.44 -4.40
CA TYR A 636 19.48 -29.00 -4.80
C TYR A 636 20.37 -27.90 -5.38
N ARG A 637 21.59 -27.79 -4.85
CA ARG A 637 22.59 -26.82 -5.30
C ARG A 637 23.56 -27.46 -6.26
N PHE A 638 23.53 -27.02 -7.51
CA PHE A 638 24.49 -27.39 -8.52
C PHE A 638 25.72 -26.48 -8.43
N ASP A 639 26.89 -27.04 -8.07
CA ASP A 639 28.15 -26.32 -8.22
C ASP A 639 28.71 -26.63 -9.58
N ALA A 640 28.59 -25.72 -10.55
CA ALA A 640 29.40 -25.79 -11.76
C ALA A 640 30.86 -25.51 -11.36
N LYS A 641 31.71 -26.53 -11.27
CA LYS A 641 33.16 -26.33 -11.18
C LYS A 641 33.60 -25.63 -12.45
N ALA A 642 33.97 -24.36 -12.36
CA ALA A 642 34.75 -23.73 -13.42
C ALA A 642 36.03 -24.59 -13.58
N ASP A 643 36.19 -25.23 -14.71
CA ASP A 643 37.41 -25.92 -15.06
C ASP A 643 38.59 -24.93 -14.95
N LYS A 644 39.38 -25.08 -13.90
CA LYS A 644 40.70 -24.45 -13.86
C LYS A 644 41.52 -25.07 -14.99
N LYS A 645 41.42 -24.52 -16.21
CA LYS A 645 42.41 -24.78 -17.25
C LYS A 645 43.77 -24.47 -16.66
N LYS A 646 44.55 -25.50 -16.37
CA LYS A 646 45.97 -25.41 -16.07
C LYS A 646 46.62 -24.60 -17.18
N ARG A 647 46.98 -23.36 -16.91
CA ARG A 647 48.00 -22.66 -17.72
C ARG A 647 49.29 -23.42 -17.52
N ARG A 648 49.74 -24.13 -18.57
CA ARG A 648 51.12 -24.52 -18.78
C ARG A 648 51.87 -23.32 -19.33
#